data_bbb0dcd5d84b3d3c2a5b8d987e57846f
#
_entry.id   bbb0dcd5d84b3d3c2a5b8d987e57846f
#
_cell.length_a   1.000
_cell.length_b   1.000
_cell.length_c   1.000
_cell.angle_alpha   90.00
_cell.angle_beta   90.00
_cell.angle_gamma   90.00
#
_symmetry.space_group_name_H-M   'P 1'
#
loop_
_entity.id
_entity.type
_entity.pdbx_description
1 polymer ?
#
loop_
_entity_poly.entity_id
_entity_poly.type
_entity_poly.pdbx_seq_one_letter_code
_entity_poly.pdbx_strand_id
1 'polypeptide(L)'
;MNMNVQPGPHMALASGSAEPLLRLRGVTRSFQAGDREFLALKGIDLQINSGELVAIIGASGSGKSTLMNILGCLDNASSGSYQVGGLETRELDDDALAALRRDHFGFIFQRYHLLPHLDALHNVEIPAVYAGASQGERHDRARELLTRLGLKGHLSHRPSQLSGGQQQRVSICRALMNGGQVILADEPTGALDTASGKEVMNILLELHAAGHTVILVTHDPKVAAHAERIIEVSDGQIVSDRRTGAPPTTVQAPPLAPQAQGARRLLVSLGMFREAFKMAWIALISHRMRTLLTMLGIVIGITSVVSISAIGEGAKGYVLKDIQAIGSNTIDIYSGSNFGDSRAKSIETLVPADAAALNALYYVDSATPVIGQSTLVRYRNLDVDVQLNGVSEHYFQVRNIALAAGIVFSADDARRQAQVVVIDHNTRKRLFGPAIDPLGQVILVGNLPCTVIGVTAENKNLFVASNQLNIWVPYETAAGRVLGQRHLDSISVRIKDGVPSKRVEEEVTRVMLQRHGTKDFFTNNLDSIMQTVQKTSRSLTLLLSLIAVISLVVGGIGVMNIMLVSVTERTREIGIRMAVGARQADIRQQFLVEAVMVCLFGGLVGIGLSYGVGYLFELFVKQWEMVFSLASVLMAFACSTLIGVVFGFVPARNAARLDPIEALSRD
;
A
#
# COMPACT_ATOMS: atom_id res chain seq x y z
N MET A 1 22.22 -11.55 13.74
CA MET A 1 22.38 -11.48 15.21
C MET A 1 21.26 -12.33 15.80
N ASN A 2 21.56 -13.59 16.09
CA ASN A 2 20.59 -14.55 16.65
C ASN A 2 20.45 -14.28 18.14
N MET A 3 19.33 -13.66 18.54
CA MET A 3 18.92 -13.68 19.93
C MET A 3 18.13 -14.96 20.18
N ASN A 4 18.77 -15.92 20.81
CA ASN A 4 18.17 -17.09 21.43
C ASN A 4 17.32 -16.61 22.64
N VAL A 5 16.02 -16.40 22.42
CA VAL A 5 15.07 -16.23 23.52
C VAL A 5 14.74 -17.64 24.00
N GLN A 6 15.29 -18.02 25.16
CA GLN A 6 14.89 -19.23 25.84
C GLN A 6 13.39 -19.18 26.13
N PRO A 7 12.64 -20.29 25.94
CA PRO A 7 11.24 -20.36 26.36
C PRO A 7 11.18 -20.25 27.87
N GLY A 8 10.40 -19.29 28.37
CA GLY A 8 10.11 -19.16 29.78
C GLY A 8 9.47 -20.46 30.36
N PRO A 9 9.61 -20.70 31.64
CA PRO A 9 9.18 -21.93 32.26
C PRO A 9 7.67 -22.15 32.09
N HIS A 10 7.31 -23.37 31.67
CA HIS A 10 5.92 -23.83 31.64
C HIS A 10 5.34 -23.77 33.03
N MET A 11 4.35 -22.90 33.23
CA MET A 11 3.63 -22.76 34.48
C MET A 11 2.62 -23.90 34.63
N ALA A 12 3.06 -25.03 35.11
CA ALA A 12 2.17 -26.02 35.71
C ALA A 12 1.92 -25.61 37.15
N LEU A 13 0.70 -25.18 37.49
CA LEU A 13 0.29 -25.00 38.88
C LEU A 13 0.35 -26.37 39.54
N ALA A 14 1.17 -26.49 40.57
CA ALA A 14 1.41 -27.75 41.29
C ALA A 14 0.09 -28.27 41.90
N SER A 15 -0.37 -29.40 41.40
CA SER A 15 -1.42 -30.19 42.04
C SER A 15 -0.82 -30.94 43.22
N GLY A 16 -1.14 -30.49 44.46
CA GLY A 16 -0.87 -31.31 45.63
C GLY A 16 -0.07 -30.70 46.78
N SER A 17 -0.24 -29.40 47.10
CA SER A 17 0.21 -28.80 48.35
C SER A 17 -0.93 -28.02 49.00
N ALA A 18 -0.91 -27.93 50.33
CA ALA A 18 -1.90 -27.19 51.14
C ALA A 18 -1.78 -25.65 50.97
N GLU A 19 -1.35 -25.18 49.80
CA GLU A 19 -1.22 -23.75 49.49
C GLU A 19 -2.54 -23.19 48.92
N PRO A 20 -2.96 -22.00 49.39
CA PRO A 20 -4.16 -21.35 48.86
C PRO A 20 -4.01 -21.01 47.38
N LEU A 21 -5.11 -21.13 46.64
CA LEU A 21 -5.14 -20.83 45.19
C LEU A 21 -4.81 -19.35 44.92
N LEU A 22 -5.37 -18.43 45.72
CA LEU A 22 -5.09 -17.01 45.69
C LEU A 22 -4.59 -16.55 47.06
N ARG A 23 -3.46 -15.81 47.09
CA ARG A 23 -2.87 -15.31 48.34
C ARG A 23 -2.42 -13.86 48.16
N LEU A 24 -3.05 -12.94 48.90
CA LEU A 24 -2.66 -11.56 49.06
C LEU A 24 -2.00 -11.33 50.39
N ARG A 25 -0.89 -10.58 50.43
CA ARG A 25 -0.18 -10.20 51.67
C ARG A 25 0.16 -8.72 51.60
N GLY A 26 -0.47 -7.93 52.52
CA GLY A 26 -0.24 -6.49 52.66
C GLY A 26 -0.48 -5.70 51.34
N VAL A 27 -1.40 -6.15 50.50
CA VAL A 27 -1.63 -5.56 49.17
C VAL A 27 -2.24 -4.18 49.33
N THR A 28 -1.57 -3.19 48.72
CA THR A 28 -2.10 -1.82 48.60
C THR A 28 -2.33 -1.45 47.13
N ARG A 29 -3.28 -0.54 46.89
CA ARG A 29 -3.47 0.08 45.57
C ARG A 29 -3.73 1.56 45.74
N SER A 30 -2.89 2.39 45.13
CA SER A 30 -3.05 3.84 45.07
C SER A 30 -3.35 4.30 43.66
N PHE A 31 -4.14 5.37 43.56
CA PHE A 31 -4.42 6.09 42.31
C PHE A 31 -4.04 7.55 42.47
N GLN A 32 -3.49 8.16 41.44
CA GLN A 32 -3.24 9.60 41.41
C GLN A 32 -4.50 10.34 40.96
N ALA A 33 -5.00 11.24 41.81
CA ALA A 33 -6.10 12.16 41.49
C ALA A 33 -5.58 13.62 41.54
N GLY A 34 -5.03 14.09 40.43
CA GLY A 34 -4.30 15.38 40.40
C GLY A 34 -3.02 15.29 41.23
N ASP A 35 -2.85 16.22 42.20
CA ASP A 35 -1.69 16.25 43.12
C ASP A 35 -1.87 15.39 44.37
N ARG A 36 -2.97 14.68 44.50
CA ARG A 36 -3.24 13.83 45.68
C ARG A 36 -3.23 12.36 45.34
N GLU A 37 -2.53 11.59 46.14
CA GLU A 37 -2.57 10.13 46.11
C GLU A 37 -3.77 9.62 46.93
N PHE A 38 -4.63 8.82 46.31
CA PHE A 38 -5.77 8.17 46.94
C PHE A 38 -5.49 6.68 47.09
N LEU A 39 -5.47 6.18 48.30
CA LEU A 39 -5.27 4.77 48.61
C LEU A 39 -6.61 4.03 48.57
N ALA A 40 -6.85 3.28 47.50
CA ALA A 40 -8.07 2.53 47.30
C ALA A 40 -8.07 1.19 48.08
N LEU A 41 -6.88 0.58 48.26
CA LEU A 41 -6.67 -0.58 49.13
C LEU A 41 -5.52 -0.29 50.10
N LYS A 42 -5.71 -0.66 51.40
CA LYS A 42 -4.84 -0.24 52.50
C LYS A 42 -4.26 -1.45 53.23
N GLY A 43 -3.52 -2.33 52.55
CA GLY A 43 -2.87 -3.48 53.16
C GLY A 43 -3.83 -4.66 53.31
N ILE A 44 -4.28 -5.21 52.23
CA ILE A 44 -5.19 -6.37 52.20
C ILE A 44 -4.40 -7.68 52.39
N ASP A 45 -4.78 -8.45 53.39
CA ASP A 45 -4.38 -9.82 53.60
C ASP A 45 -5.58 -10.74 53.35
N LEU A 46 -5.47 -11.64 52.35
CA LEU A 46 -6.56 -12.52 51.95
C LEU A 46 -6.03 -13.83 51.38
N GLN A 47 -6.66 -14.94 51.73
CA GLN A 47 -6.37 -16.25 51.14
C GLN A 47 -7.67 -16.89 50.70
N ILE A 48 -7.71 -17.38 49.45
CA ILE A 48 -8.85 -18.12 48.90
C ILE A 48 -8.34 -19.47 48.42
N ASN A 49 -9.00 -20.54 48.85
CA ASN A 49 -8.65 -21.91 48.48
C ASN A 49 -9.39 -22.34 47.21
N SER A 50 -8.87 -23.37 46.55
CA SER A 50 -9.52 -23.96 45.39
C SER A 50 -10.91 -24.51 45.77
N GLY A 51 -11.94 -24.23 44.97
CA GLY A 51 -13.30 -24.67 45.15
C GLY A 51 -14.11 -23.89 46.20
N GLU A 52 -13.61 -22.77 46.76
CA GLU A 52 -14.40 -21.92 47.66
C GLU A 52 -15.43 -21.06 46.90
N LEU A 53 -16.62 -20.89 47.52
CA LEU A 53 -17.60 -19.88 47.11
C LEU A 53 -17.53 -18.70 48.08
N VAL A 54 -16.96 -17.58 47.62
CA VAL A 54 -16.69 -16.40 48.43
C VAL A 54 -17.53 -15.21 47.94
N ALA A 55 -18.19 -14.51 48.89
CA ALA A 55 -18.80 -13.23 48.59
C ALA A 55 -17.99 -12.07 49.19
N ILE A 56 -17.67 -11.07 48.39
CA ILE A 56 -17.05 -9.80 48.79
C ILE A 56 -18.13 -8.73 48.81
N ILE A 57 -18.44 -8.22 50.01
CA ILE A 57 -19.49 -7.22 50.24
C ILE A 57 -18.92 -5.90 50.76
N GLY A 58 -19.70 -4.81 50.70
CA GLY A 58 -19.35 -3.50 51.24
C GLY A 58 -20.09 -2.38 50.56
N ALA A 59 -20.01 -1.15 51.07
CA ALA A 59 -20.63 0.03 50.48
C ALA A 59 -20.02 0.40 49.11
N SER A 60 -20.73 1.21 48.33
CA SER A 60 -20.15 1.77 47.08
C SER A 60 -18.90 2.59 47.42
N GLY A 61 -17.83 2.43 46.64
CA GLY A 61 -16.55 3.11 46.86
C GLY A 61 -15.65 2.48 47.94
N SER A 62 -16.03 1.35 48.58
CA SER A 62 -15.23 0.70 49.61
C SER A 62 -13.96 -0.03 49.11
N GLY A 63 -13.73 -0.11 47.80
CA GLY A 63 -12.56 -0.79 47.19
C GLY A 63 -12.83 -2.19 46.62
N LYS A 64 -14.08 -2.69 46.63
CA LYS A 64 -14.45 -4.04 46.14
C LYS A 64 -14.04 -4.30 44.69
N SER A 65 -14.39 -3.38 43.76
CA SER A 65 -14.05 -3.54 42.35
C SER A 65 -12.54 -3.44 42.12
N THR A 66 -11.83 -2.61 42.91
CA THR A 66 -10.36 -2.55 42.88
C THR A 66 -9.75 -3.87 43.32
N LEU A 67 -10.28 -4.46 44.43
CA LEU A 67 -9.83 -5.76 44.91
C LEU A 67 -10.10 -6.86 43.86
N MET A 68 -11.28 -6.87 43.26
CA MET A 68 -11.63 -7.83 42.20
C MET A 68 -10.72 -7.69 40.99
N ASN A 69 -10.39 -6.46 40.56
CA ASN A 69 -9.48 -6.22 39.43
C ASN A 69 -8.07 -6.75 39.70
N ILE A 70 -7.57 -6.62 40.97
CA ILE A 70 -6.28 -7.21 41.35
C ILE A 70 -6.39 -8.73 41.38
N LEU A 71 -7.44 -9.31 42.01
CA LEU A 71 -7.66 -10.74 42.04
C LEU A 71 -7.72 -11.36 40.64
N GLY A 72 -8.29 -10.65 39.69
CA GLY A 72 -8.37 -11.07 38.29
C GLY A 72 -7.15 -10.71 37.44
N CYS A 73 -6.08 -10.19 38.02
CA CYS A 73 -4.90 -9.72 37.28
C CYS A 73 -5.23 -8.69 36.18
N LEU A 74 -6.32 -7.93 36.33
CA LEU A 74 -6.66 -6.80 35.48
C LEU A 74 -5.88 -5.55 35.88
N ASP A 75 -5.54 -5.44 37.17
CA ASP A 75 -4.74 -4.39 37.77
C ASP A 75 -3.58 -4.98 38.58
N ASN A 76 -2.54 -4.17 38.76
CA ASN A 76 -1.39 -4.56 39.57
C ASN A 76 -1.43 -3.88 40.96
N ALA A 77 -0.99 -4.59 41.97
CA ALA A 77 -0.80 -4.03 43.30
C ALA A 77 0.30 -2.93 43.28
N SER A 78 0.07 -1.80 43.97
CA SER A 78 1.09 -0.76 44.16
C SER A 78 2.21 -1.26 45.11
N SER A 79 1.83 -2.00 46.17
CA SER A 79 2.78 -2.68 47.06
C SER A 79 2.16 -3.97 47.64
N GLY A 80 2.95 -4.75 48.35
CA GLY A 80 2.55 -6.06 48.84
C GLY A 80 2.86 -7.19 47.84
N SER A 81 2.37 -8.41 48.13
CA SER A 81 2.56 -9.61 47.30
C SER A 81 1.20 -10.20 46.94
N TYR A 82 1.00 -10.57 45.67
CA TYR A 82 -0.16 -11.33 45.22
C TYR A 82 0.30 -12.55 44.44
N GLN A 83 -0.11 -13.72 44.93
CA GLN A 83 0.24 -15.01 44.34
C GLN A 83 -1.01 -15.72 43.81
N VAL A 84 -0.91 -16.27 42.61
CA VAL A 84 -1.90 -17.14 41.96
C VAL A 84 -1.28 -18.52 41.79
N GLY A 85 -1.79 -19.53 42.55
CA GLY A 85 -1.22 -20.89 42.54
C GLY A 85 0.27 -20.93 42.86
N GLY A 86 0.72 -20.10 43.81
CA GLY A 86 2.12 -19.97 44.20
C GLY A 86 2.98 -19.06 43.33
N LEU A 87 2.44 -18.52 42.23
CA LEU A 87 3.15 -17.64 41.33
C LEU A 87 2.96 -16.17 41.70
N GLU A 88 4.06 -15.43 41.92
CA GLU A 88 4.02 -13.99 42.22
C GLU A 88 3.67 -13.16 40.98
N THR A 89 2.52 -12.47 41.04
CA THR A 89 2.00 -11.72 39.86
C THR A 89 2.78 -10.45 39.55
N ARG A 90 3.41 -9.86 40.57
CA ARG A 90 4.16 -8.61 40.43
C ARG A 90 5.43 -8.74 39.56
N GLU A 91 5.96 -9.96 39.48
CA GLU A 91 7.16 -10.26 38.67
C GLU A 91 6.83 -10.58 37.21
N LEU A 92 5.53 -10.64 36.89
CA LEU A 92 5.05 -10.99 35.54
C LEU A 92 4.91 -9.77 34.66
N ASP A 93 5.26 -9.95 33.38
CA ASP A 93 4.96 -8.98 32.35
C ASP A 93 3.48 -9.02 31.92
N ASP A 94 3.05 -8.02 31.12
CA ASP A 94 1.67 -7.90 30.68
C ASP A 94 1.19 -9.11 29.87
N ASP A 95 2.09 -9.75 29.10
CA ASP A 95 1.78 -10.95 28.31
C ASP A 95 1.57 -12.19 29.18
N ALA A 96 2.33 -12.32 30.27
CA ALA A 96 2.16 -13.38 31.26
C ALA A 96 0.87 -13.19 32.09
N LEU A 97 0.56 -11.94 32.47
CA LEU A 97 -0.71 -11.60 33.12
C LEU A 97 -1.91 -11.87 32.19
N ALA A 98 -1.79 -11.55 30.87
CA ALA A 98 -2.81 -11.89 29.89
C ALA A 98 -3.00 -13.40 29.76
N ALA A 99 -1.91 -14.20 29.84
CA ALA A 99 -1.99 -15.66 29.83
C ALA A 99 -2.71 -16.18 31.10
N LEU A 100 -2.39 -15.65 32.27
CA LEU A 100 -3.11 -16.01 33.50
C LEU A 100 -4.61 -15.72 33.39
N ARG A 101 -4.99 -14.52 32.93
CA ARG A 101 -6.40 -14.16 32.71
C ARG A 101 -7.09 -15.13 31.77
N ARG A 102 -6.44 -15.47 30.67
CA ARG A 102 -6.99 -16.35 29.63
C ARG A 102 -7.18 -17.78 30.11
N ASP A 103 -6.21 -18.31 30.86
CA ASP A 103 -6.12 -19.74 31.13
C ASP A 103 -6.77 -20.11 32.49
N HIS A 104 -6.82 -19.18 33.48
CA HIS A 104 -7.27 -19.47 34.83
C HIS A 104 -8.50 -18.69 35.29
N PHE A 105 -8.78 -17.52 34.69
CA PHE A 105 -9.86 -16.65 35.14
C PHE A 105 -11.03 -16.58 34.14
N GLY A 106 -12.25 -16.63 34.68
CA GLY A 106 -13.49 -16.34 33.96
C GLY A 106 -14.14 -15.09 34.54
N PHE A 107 -14.32 -14.06 33.72
CA PHE A 107 -14.92 -12.78 34.13
C PHE A 107 -16.40 -12.69 33.73
N ILE A 108 -17.25 -12.39 34.72
CA ILE A 108 -18.68 -12.11 34.58
C ILE A 108 -18.91 -10.68 35.05
N PHE A 109 -19.12 -9.76 34.11
CA PHE A 109 -19.25 -8.33 34.39
C PHE A 109 -20.73 -7.93 34.64
N GLN A 110 -20.94 -6.86 35.37
CA GLN A 110 -22.25 -6.30 35.70
C GLN A 110 -23.04 -5.86 34.43
N ARG A 111 -22.38 -5.25 33.45
CA ARG A 111 -22.98 -4.78 32.17
C ARG A 111 -22.74 -5.77 31.01
N TYR A 112 -22.61 -7.06 31.27
CA TYR A 112 -22.39 -8.15 30.29
C TYR A 112 -21.12 -8.01 29.44
N HIS A 113 -20.77 -6.84 29.00
CA HIS A 113 -19.60 -6.50 28.16
C HIS A 113 -19.46 -7.45 26.94
N LEU A 114 -20.56 -7.63 26.21
CA LEU A 114 -20.55 -8.36 24.94
C LEU A 114 -20.18 -7.41 23.80
N LEU A 115 -19.48 -7.93 22.80
CA LEU A 115 -19.14 -7.19 21.59
C LEU A 115 -20.39 -7.07 20.71
N PRO A 116 -20.88 -5.84 20.42
CA PRO A 116 -22.20 -5.64 19.80
C PRO A 116 -22.26 -6.08 18.34
N HIS A 117 -21.13 -6.14 17.66
CA HIS A 117 -21.04 -6.55 16.24
C HIS A 117 -20.90 -8.07 16.07
N LEU A 118 -20.65 -8.82 17.13
CA LEU A 118 -20.58 -10.28 17.15
C LEU A 118 -21.90 -10.88 17.64
N ASP A 119 -22.23 -12.07 17.16
CA ASP A 119 -23.33 -12.85 17.71
C ASP A 119 -22.94 -13.55 19.03
N ALA A 120 -23.88 -14.27 19.64
CA ALA A 120 -23.66 -14.95 20.91
C ALA A 120 -22.54 -16.00 20.82
N LEU A 121 -22.52 -16.78 19.74
CA LEU A 121 -21.52 -17.81 19.52
C LEU A 121 -20.11 -17.23 19.44
N HIS A 122 -19.92 -16.20 18.58
CA HIS A 122 -18.61 -15.57 18.40
C HIS A 122 -18.17 -14.77 19.65
N ASN A 123 -19.08 -14.21 20.43
CA ASN A 123 -18.76 -13.60 21.73
C ASN A 123 -18.19 -14.62 22.72
N VAL A 124 -18.71 -15.85 22.74
CA VAL A 124 -18.22 -16.93 23.60
C VAL A 124 -16.86 -17.45 23.13
N GLU A 125 -16.60 -17.48 21.83
CA GLU A 125 -15.35 -17.97 21.25
C GLU A 125 -14.12 -17.10 21.55
N ILE A 126 -14.29 -15.81 21.90
CA ILE A 126 -13.20 -14.83 22.04
C ILE A 126 -12.01 -15.33 22.88
N PRO A 127 -12.18 -15.85 24.11
CA PRO A 127 -11.05 -16.31 24.90
C PRO A 127 -10.26 -17.44 24.26
N ALA A 128 -10.95 -18.35 23.54
CA ALA A 128 -10.32 -19.46 22.83
C ALA A 128 -9.57 -19.04 21.54
N VAL A 129 -9.99 -17.93 20.91
CA VAL A 129 -9.22 -17.31 19.81
C VAL A 129 -7.84 -16.92 20.32
N TYR A 130 -7.75 -16.24 21.47
CA TYR A 130 -6.48 -15.82 22.08
C TYR A 130 -5.70 -16.98 22.69
N ALA A 131 -6.37 -18.09 23.03
CA ALA A 131 -5.71 -19.33 23.41
C ALA A 131 -5.12 -20.11 22.23
N GLY A 132 -5.46 -19.72 20.98
CA GLY A 132 -4.95 -20.37 19.78
C GLY A 132 -5.68 -21.68 19.43
N ALA A 133 -6.89 -21.90 19.95
CA ALA A 133 -7.72 -23.06 19.62
C ALA A 133 -8.16 -23.03 18.15
N SER A 134 -8.27 -24.20 17.53
CA SER A 134 -8.75 -24.31 16.16
C SER A 134 -10.20 -23.86 16.03
N GLN A 135 -10.60 -23.41 14.83
CA GLN A 135 -11.97 -22.91 14.60
C GLN A 135 -13.04 -23.96 14.93
N GLY A 136 -12.81 -25.24 14.59
CA GLY A 136 -13.74 -26.33 14.90
C GLY A 136 -13.88 -26.54 16.41
N GLU A 137 -12.76 -26.71 17.11
CA GLU A 137 -12.76 -26.93 18.57
C GLU A 137 -13.46 -25.83 19.34
N ARG A 138 -13.17 -24.55 19.05
CA ARG A 138 -13.79 -23.43 19.74
C ARG A 138 -15.28 -23.28 19.39
N HIS A 139 -15.66 -23.54 18.14
CA HIS A 139 -17.05 -23.46 17.70
C HIS A 139 -17.92 -24.54 18.38
N ASP A 140 -17.42 -25.77 18.42
CA ASP A 140 -18.13 -26.88 19.06
C ASP A 140 -18.24 -26.66 20.58
N ARG A 141 -17.17 -26.21 21.24
CA ARG A 141 -17.17 -25.88 22.65
C ARG A 141 -18.11 -24.73 22.99
N ALA A 142 -18.09 -23.65 22.20
CA ALA A 142 -18.99 -22.51 22.43
C ALA A 142 -20.46 -22.92 22.26
N ARG A 143 -20.77 -23.75 21.24
CA ARG A 143 -22.09 -24.28 20.99
C ARG A 143 -22.57 -25.20 22.16
N GLU A 144 -21.69 -26.05 22.67
CA GLU A 144 -21.96 -26.89 23.81
C GLU A 144 -22.34 -26.05 25.05
N LEU A 145 -21.52 -25.03 25.39
CA LEU A 145 -21.74 -24.14 26.52
C LEU A 145 -23.06 -23.36 26.39
N LEU A 146 -23.31 -22.77 25.23
CA LEU A 146 -24.55 -22.05 24.98
C LEU A 146 -25.79 -22.97 25.04
N THR A 147 -25.66 -24.20 24.54
CA THR A 147 -26.75 -25.19 24.61
C THR A 147 -27.02 -25.61 26.05
N ARG A 148 -25.96 -25.85 26.84
CA ARG A 148 -26.07 -26.21 28.29
C ARG A 148 -26.78 -25.12 29.09
N LEU A 149 -26.54 -23.83 28.76
CA LEU A 149 -27.18 -22.69 29.41
C LEU A 149 -28.50 -22.26 28.77
N GLY A 150 -29.14 -23.14 27.95
CA GLY A 150 -30.48 -22.92 27.41
C GLY A 150 -30.55 -21.92 26.23
N LEU A 151 -29.42 -21.63 25.55
CA LEU A 151 -29.32 -20.64 24.45
C LEU A 151 -29.19 -21.29 23.08
N LYS A 152 -29.56 -22.57 22.90
CA LYS A 152 -29.48 -23.31 21.62
C LYS A 152 -30.14 -22.59 20.46
N GLY A 153 -31.26 -21.91 20.68
CA GLY A 153 -32.00 -21.16 19.65
C GLY A 153 -31.47 -19.74 19.37
N HIS A 154 -30.43 -19.29 20.12
CA HIS A 154 -29.97 -17.90 20.10
C HIS A 154 -28.49 -17.76 19.68
N LEU A 155 -27.89 -18.80 19.08
CA LEU A 155 -26.46 -18.84 18.74
C LEU A 155 -26.04 -17.70 17.81
N SER A 156 -26.88 -17.36 16.83
CA SER A 156 -26.64 -16.32 15.82
C SER A 156 -27.20 -14.93 16.19
N HIS A 157 -27.82 -14.80 17.39
CA HIS A 157 -28.38 -13.53 17.82
C HIS A 157 -27.27 -12.58 18.29
N ARG A 158 -27.37 -11.32 17.93
CA ARG A 158 -26.49 -10.25 18.42
C ARG A 158 -26.96 -9.78 19.81
N PRO A 159 -26.09 -9.14 20.62
CA PRO A 159 -26.46 -8.65 21.94
C PRO A 159 -27.74 -7.82 21.98
N SER A 160 -27.99 -6.97 20.96
CA SER A 160 -29.21 -6.16 20.84
C SER A 160 -30.50 -6.98 20.65
N GLN A 161 -30.39 -8.27 20.31
CA GLN A 161 -31.52 -9.18 20.07
C GLN A 161 -31.74 -10.12 21.26
N LEU A 162 -30.95 -10.01 22.33
CA LEU A 162 -30.99 -10.85 23.51
C LEU A 162 -31.54 -10.07 24.70
N SER A 163 -32.36 -10.75 25.56
CA SER A 163 -32.75 -10.18 26.85
C SER A 163 -31.54 -10.05 27.78
N GLY A 164 -31.64 -9.24 28.85
CA GLY A 164 -30.58 -9.06 29.83
C GLY A 164 -30.09 -10.38 30.44
N GLY A 165 -31.02 -11.27 30.84
CA GLY A 165 -30.68 -12.59 31.37
C GLY A 165 -30.01 -13.49 30.30
N GLN A 166 -30.40 -13.39 29.02
CA GLN A 166 -29.73 -14.10 27.93
C GLN A 166 -28.31 -13.58 27.71
N GLN A 167 -28.12 -12.24 27.69
CA GLN A 167 -26.80 -11.63 27.59
C GLN A 167 -25.88 -12.05 28.72
N GLN A 168 -26.39 -12.12 29.96
CA GLN A 168 -25.62 -12.59 31.11
C GLN A 168 -25.21 -14.07 30.97
N ARG A 169 -26.10 -14.92 30.49
CA ARG A 169 -25.76 -16.32 30.20
C ARG A 169 -24.70 -16.45 29.09
N VAL A 170 -24.71 -15.60 28.06
CA VAL A 170 -23.63 -15.54 27.07
C VAL A 170 -22.30 -15.11 27.73
N SER A 171 -22.32 -14.12 28.64
CA SER A 171 -21.14 -13.70 29.39
C SER A 171 -20.56 -14.83 30.27
N ILE A 172 -21.45 -15.62 30.92
CA ILE A 172 -21.04 -16.81 31.69
C ILE A 172 -20.42 -17.87 30.75
N CYS A 173 -21.03 -18.16 29.59
CA CYS A 173 -20.44 -19.08 28.61
C CYS A 173 -19.06 -18.63 28.18
N ARG A 174 -18.87 -17.31 27.95
CA ARG A 174 -17.56 -16.74 27.62
C ARG A 174 -16.54 -16.95 28.76
N ALA A 175 -16.95 -16.76 30.01
CA ALA A 175 -16.09 -16.98 31.18
C ALA A 175 -15.63 -18.44 31.28
N LEU A 176 -16.45 -19.40 30.83
CA LEU A 176 -16.18 -20.85 30.90
C LEU A 176 -15.46 -21.41 29.67
N MET A 177 -15.24 -20.59 28.64
CA MET A 177 -14.75 -21.08 27.34
C MET A 177 -13.42 -21.81 27.44
N ASN A 178 -12.48 -21.28 28.23
CA ASN A 178 -11.15 -21.88 28.46
C ASN A 178 -11.08 -22.70 29.79
N GLY A 179 -12.22 -22.94 30.42
CA GLY A 179 -12.27 -23.77 31.62
C GLY A 179 -12.33 -23.01 32.95
N GLY A 180 -11.97 -21.74 33.02
CA GLY A 180 -12.05 -20.80 34.15
C GLY A 180 -11.98 -21.44 35.55
N GLN A 181 -10.79 -21.68 36.11
CA GLN A 181 -10.64 -22.26 37.44
C GLN A 181 -11.20 -21.33 38.52
N VAL A 182 -11.03 -20.02 38.32
CA VAL A 182 -11.55 -18.95 39.18
C VAL A 182 -12.57 -18.13 38.38
N ILE A 183 -13.80 -18.07 38.86
CA ILE A 183 -14.86 -17.25 38.26
C ILE A 183 -15.03 -16.01 39.14
N LEU A 184 -14.78 -14.85 38.54
CA LEU A 184 -14.96 -13.54 39.14
C LEU A 184 -16.26 -12.92 38.60
N ALA A 185 -17.25 -12.77 39.48
CA ALA A 185 -18.56 -12.23 39.12
C ALA A 185 -18.82 -10.90 39.83
N ASP A 186 -18.81 -9.79 39.05
CA ASP A 186 -19.09 -8.46 39.55
C ASP A 186 -20.58 -8.14 39.39
N GLU A 187 -21.29 -8.06 40.50
CA GLU A 187 -22.73 -7.80 40.55
C GLU A 187 -23.55 -8.60 39.52
N PRO A 188 -23.43 -9.96 39.51
CA PRO A 188 -23.91 -10.77 38.40
C PRO A 188 -25.44 -10.70 38.18
N THR A 189 -26.20 -10.22 39.17
CA THR A 189 -27.66 -10.10 39.16
C THR A 189 -28.14 -8.64 39.14
N GLY A 190 -27.26 -7.66 39.30
CA GLY A 190 -27.61 -6.26 39.55
C GLY A 190 -28.40 -5.56 38.40
N ALA A 191 -28.27 -6.04 37.17
CA ALA A 191 -28.97 -5.50 36.02
C ALA A 191 -30.13 -6.39 35.52
N LEU A 192 -30.57 -7.40 36.35
CA LEU A 192 -31.55 -8.41 35.93
C LEU A 192 -32.84 -8.30 36.74
N ASP A 193 -33.92 -8.76 36.12
CA ASP A 193 -35.17 -9.03 36.88
C ASP A 193 -34.99 -10.18 37.85
N THR A 194 -35.91 -10.30 38.83
CA THR A 194 -35.80 -11.27 39.91
C THR A 194 -35.79 -12.73 39.44
N ALA A 195 -36.46 -13.05 38.33
CA ALA A 195 -36.50 -14.41 37.80
C ALA A 195 -35.16 -14.76 37.12
N SER A 196 -34.69 -13.90 36.23
CA SER A 196 -33.39 -14.04 35.54
C SER A 196 -32.23 -14.03 36.56
N GLY A 197 -32.31 -13.19 37.60
CA GLY A 197 -31.32 -13.16 38.68
C GLY A 197 -31.21 -14.49 39.43
N LYS A 198 -32.32 -15.14 39.72
CA LYS A 198 -32.32 -16.48 40.36
C LYS A 198 -31.70 -17.54 39.42
N GLU A 199 -32.03 -17.52 38.14
CA GLU A 199 -31.42 -18.44 37.16
C GLU A 199 -29.89 -18.29 37.09
N VAL A 200 -29.39 -17.06 37.06
CA VAL A 200 -27.94 -16.76 37.05
C VAL A 200 -27.28 -17.26 38.34
N MET A 201 -27.90 -17.03 39.50
CA MET A 201 -27.38 -17.56 40.78
C MET A 201 -27.34 -19.08 40.79
N ASN A 202 -28.38 -19.76 40.32
CA ASN A 202 -28.38 -21.22 40.22
C ASN A 202 -27.24 -21.75 39.35
N ILE A 203 -26.95 -21.09 38.19
CA ILE A 203 -25.82 -21.43 37.33
C ILE A 203 -24.48 -21.29 38.10
N LEU A 204 -24.29 -20.18 38.84
CA LEU A 204 -23.07 -19.98 39.63
C LEU A 204 -22.88 -21.02 40.73
N LEU A 205 -23.98 -21.44 41.39
CA LEU A 205 -23.97 -22.52 42.37
C LEU A 205 -23.67 -23.89 41.73
N GLU A 206 -24.21 -24.16 40.54
CA GLU A 206 -23.86 -25.38 39.79
C GLU A 206 -22.38 -25.41 39.40
N LEU A 207 -21.80 -24.26 39.02
CA LEU A 207 -20.37 -24.15 38.70
C LEU A 207 -19.49 -24.36 39.93
N HIS A 208 -19.90 -23.83 41.10
CA HIS A 208 -19.22 -24.10 42.36
C HIS A 208 -19.29 -25.59 42.68
N ALA A 209 -20.48 -26.22 42.60
CA ALA A 209 -20.65 -27.66 42.81
C ALA A 209 -19.83 -28.53 41.83
N ALA A 210 -19.52 -28.01 40.65
CA ALA A 210 -18.62 -28.64 39.67
C ALA A 210 -17.12 -28.44 39.98
N GLY A 211 -16.78 -27.75 41.08
CA GLY A 211 -15.41 -27.57 41.57
C GLY A 211 -14.75 -26.25 41.18
N HIS A 212 -15.46 -25.31 40.54
CA HIS A 212 -14.91 -23.98 40.25
C HIS A 212 -14.83 -23.13 41.55
N THR A 213 -13.78 -22.34 41.70
CA THR A 213 -13.70 -21.30 42.71
C THR A 213 -14.51 -20.10 42.23
N VAL A 214 -15.53 -19.69 42.99
CA VAL A 214 -16.41 -18.59 42.59
C VAL A 214 -16.28 -17.44 43.59
N ILE A 215 -15.95 -16.25 43.08
CA ILE A 215 -15.83 -15.03 43.86
C ILE A 215 -16.92 -14.07 43.39
N LEU A 216 -17.91 -13.80 44.26
CA LEU A 216 -19.01 -12.89 44.01
C LEU A 216 -18.71 -11.53 44.63
N VAL A 217 -18.74 -10.47 43.82
CA VAL A 217 -18.71 -9.10 44.33
C VAL A 217 -20.13 -8.56 44.26
N THR A 218 -20.70 -8.19 45.42
CA THR A 218 -22.09 -7.70 45.46
C THR A 218 -22.31 -6.75 46.62
N HIS A 219 -23.31 -5.88 46.48
CA HIS A 219 -23.84 -5.08 47.59
C HIS A 219 -25.18 -5.63 48.10
N ASP A 220 -25.74 -6.69 47.47
CA ASP A 220 -27.00 -7.33 47.92
C ASP A 220 -26.71 -8.43 48.92
N PRO A 221 -27.19 -8.29 50.19
CA PRO A 221 -27.02 -9.31 51.22
C PRO A 221 -27.68 -10.66 50.88
N LYS A 222 -28.74 -10.63 50.03
CA LYS A 222 -29.45 -11.86 49.61
C LYS A 222 -28.56 -12.71 48.69
N VAL A 223 -27.83 -12.06 47.79
CA VAL A 223 -26.87 -12.70 46.89
C VAL A 223 -25.69 -13.23 47.69
N ALA A 224 -25.16 -12.43 48.60
CA ALA A 224 -24.04 -12.81 49.48
C ALA A 224 -24.37 -14.00 50.39
N ALA A 225 -25.65 -14.16 50.85
CA ALA A 225 -26.06 -15.25 51.71
C ALA A 225 -25.94 -16.65 51.06
N HIS A 226 -25.77 -16.75 49.73
CA HIS A 226 -25.52 -18.02 49.05
C HIS A 226 -24.06 -18.48 49.16
N ALA A 227 -23.14 -17.59 49.58
CA ALA A 227 -21.73 -17.91 49.67
C ALA A 227 -21.40 -18.61 51.00
N GLU A 228 -20.40 -19.51 50.97
CA GLU A 228 -19.87 -20.21 52.14
C GLU A 228 -19.02 -19.31 53.04
N ARG A 229 -18.49 -18.22 52.47
CA ARG A 229 -17.63 -17.24 53.13
C ARG A 229 -17.95 -15.84 52.67
N ILE A 230 -18.14 -14.93 53.60
CA ILE A 230 -18.45 -13.53 53.34
C ILE A 230 -17.34 -12.66 53.87
N ILE A 231 -16.73 -11.87 52.96
CA ILE A 231 -15.67 -10.92 53.25
C ILE A 231 -16.26 -9.52 53.11
N GLU A 232 -16.20 -8.73 54.18
CA GLU A 232 -16.69 -7.36 54.17
C GLU A 232 -15.53 -6.39 54.03
N VAL A 233 -15.62 -5.52 53.01
CA VAL A 233 -14.61 -4.50 52.67
C VAL A 233 -15.19 -3.12 52.97
N SER A 234 -14.51 -2.33 53.80
CA SER A 234 -14.83 -0.93 54.09
C SER A 234 -13.56 -0.08 54.01
N ASP A 235 -13.65 1.05 53.34
CA ASP A 235 -12.54 2.05 53.21
C ASP A 235 -11.19 1.44 52.80
N GLY A 236 -11.22 0.45 51.94
CA GLY A 236 -10.02 -0.23 51.42
C GLY A 236 -9.39 -1.23 52.36
N GLN A 237 -10.09 -1.68 53.41
CA GLN A 237 -9.65 -2.71 54.36
C GLN A 237 -10.68 -3.81 54.51
N ILE A 238 -10.24 -5.02 54.83
CA ILE A 238 -11.12 -6.12 55.25
C ILE A 238 -11.51 -5.90 56.72
N VAL A 239 -12.79 -5.65 56.95
CA VAL A 239 -13.33 -5.40 58.31
C VAL A 239 -13.94 -6.66 58.92
N SER A 240 -14.37 -7.60 58.09
CA SER A 240 -14.97 -8.87 58.55
C SER A 240 -14.68 -9.97 57.54
N ASP A 241 -14.38 -11.17 58.06
CA ASP A 241 -14.18 -12.39 57.26
C ASP A 241 -14.85 -13.54 58.04
N ARG A 242 -16.03 -13.97 57.60
CA ARG A 242 -16.86 -14.94 58.31
C ARG A 242 -17.31 -16.08 57.39
N ARG A 243 -17.33 -17.30 57.95
CA ARG A 243 -17.92 -18.48 57.29
C ARG A 243 -19.39 -18.62 57.67
N THR A 244 -20.24 -18.96 56.71
CA THR A 244 -21.69 -19.07 56.86
C THR A 244 -22.17 -20.44 57.32
N GLY A 245 -21.25 -21.33 57.75
CA GLY A 245 -21.61 -22.58 58.47
C GLY A 245 -21.84 -23.84 57.63
N ALA A 246 -21.71 -23.76 56.30
CA ALA A 246 -21.67 -24.94 55.44
C ALA A 246 -20.27 -25.58 55.46
N PRO A 247 -20.14 -26.92 55.63
CA PRO A 247 -18.84 -27.57 55.58
C PRO A 247 -18.26 -27.39 54.15
N PRO A 248 -16.93 -27.14 54.02
CA PRO A 248 -16.32 -26.96 52.69
C PRO A 248 -16.52 -28.24 51.87
N THR A 249 -17.19 -28.12 50.75
CA THR A 249 -17.30 -29.19 49.75
C THR A 249 -15.93 -29.30 49.09
N THR A 250 -15.08 -30.20 49.61
CA THR A 250 -13.79 -30.52 48.97
C THR A 250 -14.03 -31.30 47.69
N VAL A 251 -14.42 -30.58 46.65
CA VAL A 251 -14.45 -31.11 45.27
C VAL A 251 -13.08 -30.83 44.68
N GLN A 252 -12.31 -31.87 44.41
CA GLN A 252 -11.06 -31.73 43.67
C GLN A 252 -11.37 -31.11 42.31
N ALA A 253 -10.81 -29.93 42.05
CA ALA A 253 -10.86 -29.32 40.74
C ALA A 253 -10.30 -30.31 39.70
N PRO A 254 -10.94 -30.44 38.50
CA PRO A 254 -10.43 -31.31 37.46
C PRO A 254 -9.01 -30.88 37.07
N PRO A 255 -8.06 -31.83 36.96
CA PRO A 255 -6.68 -31.49 36.62
C PRO A 255 -6.66 -30.80 35.24
N LEU A 256 -6.04 -29.64 35.18
CA LEU A 256 -5.75 -28.96 33.93
C LEU A 256 -4.87 -29.89 33.11
N ALA A 257 -5.43 -30.41 32.02
CA ALA A 257 -4.64 -31.13 31.03
C ALA A 257 -3.59 -30.16 30.43
N PRO A 258 -2.29 -30.51 30.51
CA PRO A 258 -1.26 -29.68 29.89
C PRO A 258 -1.48 -29.67 28.37
N GLN A 259 -1.96 -28.56 27.84
CA GLN A 259 -2.04 -28.40 26.39
C GLN A 259 -0.62 -28.37 25.83
N ALA A 260 -0.29 -29.37 25.03
CA ALA A 260 0.99 -29.50 24.34
C ALA A 260 1.26 -28.32 23.41
N GLN A 261 2.10 -27.37 23.82
CA GLN A 261 2.40 -26.12 23.12
C GLN A 261 3.73 -26.15 22.35
N GLY A 262 4.25 -27.29 21.88
CA GLY A 262 5.60 -27.36 21.29
C GLY A 262 5.68 -27.18 19.77
N ALA A 263 4.72 -27.66 18.98
CA ALA A 263 4.89 -27.83 17.52
C ALA A 263 3.97 -26.99 16.61
N ARG A 264 3.09 -26.13 17.17
CA ARG A 264 2.03 -25.44 16.41
C ARG A 264 2.21 -23.93 16.20
N ARG A 265 3.35 -23.33 16.57
CA ARG A 265 3.51 -21.85 16.53
C ARG A 265 3.24 -21.22 15.17
N LEU A 266 3.66 -21.82 14.05
CA LEU A 266 3.43 -21.27 12.70
C LEU A 266 1.97 -21.39 12.26
N LEU A 267 1.30 -22.51 12.55
CA LEU A 267 -0.11 -22.71 12.19
C LEU A 267 -1.04 -21.84 13.05
N VAL A 268 -0.71 -21.65 14.34
CA VAL A 268 -1.43 -20.75 15.25
C VAL A 268 -1.32 -19.30 14.76
N SER A 269 -0.13 -18.86 14.34
CA SER A 269 0.10 -17.51 13.79
C SER A 269 -0.73 -17.27 12.50
N LEU A 270 -0.84 -18.26 11.61
CA LEU A 270 -1.69 -18.16 10.42
C LEU A 270 -3.19 -18.10 10.77
N GLY A 271 -3.61 -18.87 11.77
CA GLY A 271 -4.99 -18.84 12.28
C GLY A 271 -5.36 -17.48 12.88
N MET A 272 -4.47 -16.90 13.69
CA MET A 272 -4.64 -15.56 14.27
C MET A 272 -4.67 -14.47 13.19
N PHE A 273 -3.81 -14.56 12.17
CA PHE A 273 -3.83 -13.62 11.04
C PHE A 273 -5.14 -13.67 10.26
N ARG A 274 -5.68 -14.88 10.01
CA ARG A 274 -6.96 -15.06 9.33
C ARG A 274 -8.13 -14.48 10.15
N GLU A 275 -8.11 -14.64 11.47
CA GLU A 275 -9.13 -14.03 12.35
C GLU A 275 -8.99 -12.51 12.41
N ALA A 276 -7.75 -11.98 12.49
CA ALA A 276 -7.50 -10.54 12.41
C ALA A 276 -8.02 -9.97 11.07
N PHE A 277 -7.82 -10.69 9.96
CA PHE A 277 -8.34 -10.32 8.64
C PHE A 277 -9.87 -10.31 8.62
N LYS A 278 -10.52 -11.36 9.18
CA LYS A 278 -11.99 -11.45 9.26
C LYS A 278 -12.57 -10.31 10.09
N MET A 279 -11.95 -10.01 11.24
CA MET A 279 -12.36 -8.91 12.12
C MET A 279 -12.18 -7.54 11.43
N ALA A 280 -11.05 -7.34 10.74
CA ALA A 280 -10.79 -6.13 9.96
C ALA A 280 -11.83 -5.96 8.83
N TRP A 281 -12.18 -7.04 8.15
CA TRP A 281 -13.23 -7.03 7.12
C TRP A 281 -14.59 -6.62 7.66
N ILE A 282 -15.00 -7.20 8.80
CA ILE A 282 -16.25 -6.84 9.47
C ILE A 282 -16.25 -5.36 9.90
N ALA A 283 -15.14 -4.87 10.45
CA ALA A 283 -14.98 -3.49 10.87
C ALA A 283 -15.11 -2.51 9.68
N LEU A 284 -14.49 -2.84 8.53
CA LEU A 284 -14.56 -2.05 7.29
C LEU A 284 -16.02 -1.89 6.78
N ILE A 285 -16.81 -2.97 6.83
CA ILE A 285 -18.20 -2.95 6.36
C ILE A 285 -19.13 -2.25 7.35
N SER A 286 -18.85 -2.35 8.65
CA SER A 286 -19.68 -1.78 9.71
C SER A 286 -19.64 -0.25 9.75
N HIS A 287 -18.52 0.37 9.36
CA HIS A 287 -18.31 1.83 9.39
C HIS A 287 -18.02 2.42 7.99
N ARG A 288 -18.95 2.19 7.03
CA ARG A 288 -18.75 2.49 5.60
C ARG A 288 -18.29 3.91 5.31
N MET A 289 -18.90 4.93 5.93
CA MET A 289 -18.55 6.34 5.68
C MET A 289 -17.11 6.67 6.12
N ARG A 290 -16.69 6.14 7.28
CA ARG A 290 -15.32 6.31 7.77
C ARG A 290 -14.31 5.64 6.84
N THR A 291 -14.57 4.39 6.46
CA THR A 291 -13.72 3.61 5.56
C THR A 291 -13.59 4.32 4.21
N LEU A 292 -14.68 4.85 3.65
CA LEU A 292 -14.67 5.58 2.38
C LEU A 292 -13.82 6.86 2.49
N LEU A 293 -13.98 7.62 3.58
CA LEU A 293 -13.23 8.86 3.81
C LEU A 293 -11.72 8.56 3.99
N THR A 294 -11.39 7.48 4.70
CA THR A 294 -10.00 7.03 4.91
C THR A 294 -9.36 6.60 3.59
N MET A 295 -10.08 5.84 2.79
CA MET A 295 -9.62 5.37 1.49
C MET A 295 -9.43 6.52 0.49
N LEU A 296 -10.25 7.58 0.56
CA LEU A 296 -10.26 8.66 -0.42
C LEU A 296 -8.87 9.29 -0.60
N GLY A 297 -8.17 9.58 0.50
CA GLY A 297 -6.82 10.15 0.44
C GLY A 297 -5.82 9.22 -0.26
N ILE A 298 -5.90 7.91 0.01
CA ILE A 298 -5.04 6.91 -0.62
C ILE A 298 -5.41 6.73 -2.09
N VAL A 299 -6.70 6.64 -2.40
CA VAL A 299 -7.21 6.50 -3.77
C VAL A 299 -6.72 7.65 -4.63
N ILE A 300 -6.89 8.90 -4.18
CA ILE A 300 -6.41 10.08 -4.90
C ILE A 300 -4.88 10.05 -5.06
N GLY A 301 -4.14 9.73 -3.99
CA GLY A 301 -2.69 9.64 -4.01
C GLY A 301 -2.19 8.61 -5.03
N ILE A 302 -2.70 7.38 -4.98
CA ILE A 302 -2.30 6.28 -5.87
C ILE A 302 -2.73 6.57 -7.31
N THR A 303 -3.97 7.05 -7.54
CA THR A 303 -4.44 7.42 -8.87
C THR A 303 -3.53 8.48 -9.49
N SER A 304 -3.14 9.51 -8.72
CA SER A 304 -2.24 10.55 -9.21
C SER A 304 -0.85 10.01 -9.55
N VAL A 305 -0.26 9.18 -8.67
CA VAL A 305 1.08 8.59 -8.89
C VAL A 305 1.11 7.75 -10.17
N VAL A 306 0.14 6.84 -10.31
CA VAL A 306 0.08 5.90 -11.45
C VAL A 306 -0.22 6.65 -12.75
N SER A 307 -1.19 7.59 -12.73
CA SER A 307 -1.55 8.38 -13.92
C SER A 307 -0.39 9.27 -14.39
N ILE A 308 0.29 9.97 -13.47
CA ILE A 308 1.45 10.81 -13.80
C ILE A 308 2.59 9.97 -14.37
N SER A 309 2.86 8.81 -13.81
CA SER A 309 3.88 7.89 -14.34
C SER A 309 3.53 7.40 -15.74
N ALA A 310 2.26 7.04 -15.98
CA ALA A 310 1.79 6.57 -17.27
C ALA A 310 1.84 7.68 -18.35
N ILE A 311 1.48 8.92 -17.98
CA ILE A 311 1.62 10.11 -18.85
C ILE A 311 3.10 10.32 -19.20
N GLY A 312 3.99 10.28 -18.21
CA GLY A 312 5.42 10.50 -18.41
C GLY A 312 6.06 9.48 -19.35
N GLU A 313 5.76 8.19 -19.19
CA GLU A 313 6.26 7.14 -20.08
C GLU A 313 5.65 7.22 -21.49
N GLY A 314 4.34 7.53 -21.60
CA GLY A 314 3.69 7.73 -22.89
C GLY A 314 4.28 8.89 -23.67
N ALA A 315 4.41 10.07 -23.04
CA ALA A 315 5.00 11.26 -23.65
C ALA A 315 6.46 11.02 -24.09
N LYS A 316 7.27 10.39 -23.22
CA LYS A 316 8.65 10.01 -23.52
C LYS A 316 8.72 9.07 -24.72
N GLY A 317 7.88 8.00 -24.73
CA GLY A 317 7.82 7.05 -25.85
C GLY A 317 7.46 7.71 -27.17
N TYR A 318 6.50 8.63 -27.13
CA TYR A 318 6.06 9.39 -28.29
C TYR A 318 7.19 10.27 -28.86
N VAL A 319 7.84 11.09 -28.03
CA VAL A 319 8.96 11.96 -28.46
C VAL A 319 10.14 11.13 -28.99
N LEU A 320 10.49 10.02 -28.30
CA LEU A 320 11.59 9.16 -28.76
C LEU A 320 11.28 8.51 -30.11
N LYS A 321 10.04 8.06 -30.33
CA LYS A 321 9.61 7.48 -31.61
C LYS A 321 9.71 8.49 -32.75
N ASP A 322 9.29 9.73 -32.50
CA ASP A 322 9.36 10.79 -33.49
C ASP A 322 10.83 11.16 -33.83
N ILE A 323 11.70 11.27 -32.81
CA ILE A 323 13.13 11.54 -33.06
C ILE A 323 13.79 10.36 -33.80
N GLN A 324 13.49 9.13 -33.48
CA GLN A 324 14.02 7.94 -34.18
C GLN A 324 13.57 7.90 -35.66
N ALA A 325 12.37 8.39 -35.94
CA ALA A 325 11.85 8.43 -37.30
C ALA A 325 12.54 9.50 -38.22
N ILE A 326 13.23 10.49 -37.62
CA ILE A 326 14.02 11.48 -38.36
C ILE A 326 15.39 10.91 -38.76
N GLY A 327 15.84 9.83 -38.14
CA GLY A 327 17.14 9.19 -38.34
C GLY A 327 17.98 9.26 -37.05
N SER A 328 18.16 8.13 -36.40
CA SER A 328 19.07 8.00 -35.26
C SER A 328 20.53 8.00 -35.74
N ASN A 329 21.46 8.38 -34.87
CA ASN A 329 22.89 8.39 -35.13
C ASN A 329 23.34 9.32 -36.30
N THR A 330 22.69 10.49 -36.44
CA THR A 330 23.07 11.46 -37.47
C THR A 330 23.62 12.76 -36.89
N ILE A 331 24.63 13.30 -37.54
CA ILE A 331 25.21 14.63 -37.32
C ILE A 331 25.02 15.44 -38.59
N ASP A 332 24.33 16.55 -38.49
CA ASP A 332 24.21 17.51 -39.58
C ASP A 332 25.21 18.64 -39.38
N ILE A 333 25.91 18.99 -40.45
CA ILE A 333 26.89 20.06 -40.49
C ILE A 333 26.33 21.15 -41.38
N TYR A 334 26.16 22.34 -40.87
CA TYR A 334 25.64 23.51 -41.55
C TYR A 334 26.66 24.62 -41.63
N SER A 335 26.56 25.47 -42.64
CA SER A 335 27.35 26.70 -42.73
C SER A 335 26.92 27.70 -41.63
N GLY A 336 27.84 28.45 -41.07
CA GLY A 336 27.58 29.47 -40.06
C GLY A 336 28.18 29.16 -38.67
N SER A 337 28.09 30.10 -37.75
CA SER A 337 28.66 29.98 -36.43
C SER A 337 27.73 29.25 -35.44
N ASN A 338 26.41 29.35 -35.63
CA ASN A 338 25.38 28.72 -34.82
C ASN A 338 24.03 28.67 -35.55
N PHE A 339 23.06 27.98 -34.93
CA PHE A 339 21.68 27.95 -35.45
C PHE A 339 21.05 29.35 -35.43
N GLY A 340 20.61 29.84 -36.61
CA GLY A 340 20.01 31.17 -36.74
C GLY A 340 21.01 32.29 -37.08
N ASP A 341 22.26 31.97 -37.39
CA ASP A 341 23.22 32.98 -37.91
C ASP A 341 22.73 33.60 -39.22
N SER A 342 22.41 34.88 -39.22
CA SER A 342 21.92 35.61 -40.40
C SER A 342 22.92 35.62 -41.56
N ARG A 343 24.20 35.42 -41.29
CA ARG A 343 25.29 35.36 -42.26
C ARG A 343 25.50 33.96 -42.83
N ALA A 344 24.85 32.92 -42.27
CA ALA A 344 25.00 31.54 -42.74
C ALA A 344 24.80 31.39 -44.25
N LYS A 345 23.84 32.11 -44.82
CA LYS A 345 23.57 32.11 -46.29
C LYS A 345 24.69 32.73 -47.13
N SER A 346 25.57 33.54 -46.57
CA SER A 346 26.70 34.15 -47.29
C SER A 346 28.01 33.36 -47.14
N ILE A 347 27.97 32.25 -46.36
CA ILE A 347 29.12 31.38 -46.15
C ILE A 347 29.01 30.20 -47.12
N GLU A 348 29.83 30.20 -48.16
CA GLU A 348 29.83 29.22 -49.24
C GLU A 348 31.03 28.25 -49.18
N THR A 349 31.48 27.93 -47.96
CA THR A 349 32.71 27.17 -47.76
C THR A 349 32.52 25.66 -47.76
N LEU A 350 31.29 25.15 -47.44
CA LEU A 350 31.01 23.72 -47.51
C LEU A 350 31.02 23.24 -48.96
N VAL A 351 31.86 22.27 -49.27
CA VAL A 351 32.01 21.72 -50.63
C VAL A 351 31.84 20.18 -50.63
N PRO A 352 31.54 19.57 -51.77
CA PRO A 352 31.37 18.11 -51.88
C PRO A 352 32.60 17.31 -51.44
N ALA A 353 33.79 17.87 -51.58
CA ALA A 353 35.01 17.26 -51.12
C ALA A 353 35.07 17.07 -49.59
N ASP A 354 34.30 17.87 -48.81
CA ASP A 354 34.17 17.72 -47.38
C ASP A 354 33.35 16.49 -47.03
N ALA A 355 32.23 16.29 -47.74
CA ALA A 355 31.40 15.09 -47.57
C ALA A 355 32.20 13.81 -47.94
N ALA A 356 33.00 13.86 -48.99
CA ALA A 356 33.89 12.75 -49.38
C ALA A 356 34.96 12.47 -48.34
N ALA A 357 35.58 13.51 -47.74
CA ALA A 357 36.55 13.37 -46.67
C ALA A 357 35.95 12.78 -45.40
N LEU A 358 34.73 13.19 -45.02
CA LEU A 358 33.99 12.64 -43.88
C LEU A 358 33.58 11.18 -44.11
N ASN A 359 33.21 10.83 -45.35
CA ASN A 359 32.85 9.46 -45.71
C ASN A 359 34.03 8.48 -45.62
N ALA A 360 35.27 8.96 -45.69
CA ALA A 360 36.49 8.16 -45.56
C ALA A 360 36.81 7.81 -44.08
N LEU A 361 36.11 8.39 -43.11
CA LEU A 361 36.37 8.16 -41.69
C LEU A 361 35.81 6.80 -41.23
N TYR A 362 36.60 6.04 -40.49
CA TYR A 362 36.27 4.66 -40.09
C TYR A 362 34.94 4.52 -39.32
N TYR A 363 34.58 5.52 -38.53
CA TYR A 363 33.38 5.53 -37.69
C TYR A 363 32.16 6.14 -38.39
N VAL A 364 32.32 6.63 -39.60
CA VAL A 364 31.22 7.12 -40.46
C VAL A 364 30.69 5.95 -41.28
N ASP A 365 29.39 5.78 -41.31
CA ASP A 365 28.69 4.81 -42.17
C ASP A 365 28.53 5.42 -43.59
N SER A 366 28.00 6.64 -43.63
CA SER A 366 27.82 7.40 -44.86
C SER A 366 27.74 8.90 -44.57
N ALA A 367 28.25 9.71 -45.51
CA ALA A 367 28.12 11.16 -45.50
C ALA A 367 27.51 11.61 -46.81
N THR A 368 26.44 12.40 -46.74
CA THR A 368 25.71 12.88 -47.92
C THR A 368 25.74 14.40 -48.00
N PRO A 369 26.14 14.96 -49.16
CA PRO A 369 25.96 16.38 -49.43
C PRO A 369 24.48 16.70 -49.57
N VAL A 370 24.07 17.87 -49.08
CA VAL A 370 22.69 18.35 -49.21
C VAL A 370 22.71 19.80 -49.70
N ILE A 371 21.96 20.03 -50.77
CA ILE A 371 21.60 21.39 -51.26
C ILE A 371 20.09 21.48 -51.33
N GLY A 372 19.53 22.58 -50.88
CA GLY A 372 18.08 22.73 -50.82
C GLY A 372 17.61 24.11 -51.16
N GLN A 373 16.65 24.20 -52.07
CA GLN A 373 16.02 25.45 -52.42
C GLN A 373 14.54 25.26 -52.75
N SER A 374 13.70 26.23 -52.41
CA SER A 374 12.32 26.25 -52.91
C SER A 374 12.33 26.49 -54.41
N THR A 375 11.63 25.64 -55.14
CA THR A 375 11.52 25.74 -56.61
C THR A 375 10.11 25.41 -57.07
N LEU A 376 9.72 25.94 -58.23
CA LEU A 376 8.43 25.66 -58.82
C LEU A 376 8.49 24.32 -59.58
N VAL A 377 7.56 23.43 -59.25
CA VAL A 377 7.37 22.17 -59.98
C VAL A 377 6.06 22.24 -60.77
N ARG A 378 6.15 21.89 -62.04
CA ARG A 378 5.00 21.91 -62.97
C ARG A 378 4.71 20.50 -63.48
N TYR A 379 3.44 20.14 -63.42
CA TYR A 379 2.92 18.95 -64.08
C TYR A 379 1.64 19.31 -64.83
N ARG A 380 1.71 19.23 -66.17
CA ARG A 380 0.64 19.70 -67.07
C ARG A 380 0.30 21.19 -66.83
N ASN A 381 -0.87 21.48 -66.31
CA ASN A 381 -1.38 22.81 -65.96
C ASN A 381 -1.37 23.14 -64.45
N LEU A 382 -0.69 22.32 -63.67
CA LEU A 382 -0.56 22.52 -62.20
C LEU A 382 0.86 22.96 -61.87
N ASP A 383 0.98 24.09 -61.19
CA ASP A 383 2.21 24.64 -60.66
C ASP A 383 2.17 24.59 -59.15
N VAL A 384 3.23 24.08 -58.51
CA VAL A 384 3.32 23.91 -57.07
C VAL A 384 4.74 24.25 -56.59
N ASP A 385 4.82 25.08 -55.53
CA ASP A 385 6.09 25.33 -54.84
C ASP A 385 6.49 24.15 -54.00
N VAL A 386 7.69 23.63 -54.22
CA VAL A 386 8.23 22.49 -53.48
C VAL A 386 9.64 22.78 -52.98
N GLN A 387 10.04 22.12 -51.91
CA GLN A 387 11.43 22.11 -51.48
C GLN A 387 12.20 21.08 -52.30
N LEU A 388 13.07 21.58 -53.17
CA LEU A 388 14.03 20.76 -53.88
C LEU A 388 15.17 20.39 -52.94
N ASN A 389 15.48 19.10 -52.83
CA ASN A 389 16.63 18.59 -52.12
C ASN A 389 17.55 17.84 -53.08
N GLY A 390 18.71 18.41 -53.36
CA GLY A 390 19.78 17.74 -54.09
C GLY A 390 20.63 16.92 -53.12
N VAL A 391 20.62 15.59 -53.28
CA VAL A 391 21.22 14.67 -52.30
C VAL A 391 21.93 13.50 -52.98
N SER A 392 22.77 12.76 -52.25
CA SER A 392 23.34 11.50 -52.77
C SER A 392 22.37 10.32 -52.57
N GLU A 393 22.70 9.19 -53.19
CA GLU A 393 21.93 7.94 -53.10
C GLU A 393 21.77 7.43 -51.66
N HIS A 394 22.73 7.73 -50.77
CA HIS A 394 22.69 7.29 -49.36
C HIS A 394 21.75 8.12 -48.48
N TYR A 395 21.24 9.26 -48.97
CA TYR A 395 20.42 10.18 -48.18
C TYR A 395 19.18 9.52 -47.57
N PHE A 396 18.49 8.69 -48.35
CA PHE A 396 17.28 8.00 -47.92
C PHE A 396 17.55 7.03 -46.79
N GLN A 397 18.71 6.37 -46.83
CA GLN A 397 19.19 5.49 -45.75
C GLN A 397 19.61 6.29 -44.50
N VAL A 398 20.36 7.41 -44.71
CA VAL A 398 20.79 8.30 -43.61
C VAL A 398 19.60 8.87 -42.85
N ARG A 399 18.56 9.30 -43.57
CA ARG A 399 17.36 9.90 -43.01
C ARG A 399 16.23 8.91 -42.70
N ASN A 400 16.47 7.63 -42.88
CA ASN A 400 15.48 6.56 -42.66
C ASN A 400 14.16 6.81 -43.43
N ILE A 401 14.26 7.31 -44.67
CA ILE A 401 13.11 7.59 -45.51
C ILE A 401 12.75 6.34 -46.30
N ALA A 402 11.58 5.76 -45.99
CA ALA A 402 11.06 4.60 -46.71
C ALA A 402 10.38 5.02 -48.04
N LEU A 403 10.50 4.19 -49.08
CA LEU A 403 9.73 4.33 -50.31
C LEU A 403 8.38 3.62 -50.20
N ALA A 404 7.33 4.26 -50.72
CA ALA A 404 6.02 3.62 -50.92
C ALA A 404 5.94 2.90 -52.27
N ALA A 405 6.63 3.43 -53.28
CA ALA A 405 6.66 2.84 -54.64
C ALA A 405 7.92 3.30 -55.40
N GLY A 406 8.37 2.50 -56.35
CA GLY A 406 9.51 2.84 -57.22
C GLY A 406 10.88 2.52 -56.60
N ILE A 407 11.90 3.22 -57.05
CA ILE A 407 13.31 3.07 -56.64
C ILE A 407 13.94 4.43 -56.34
N VAL A 408 15.06 4.45 -55.60
CA VAL A 408 15.95 5.61 -55.47
C VAL A 408 16.94 5.65 -56.62
N PHE A 409 17.45 6.85 -56.91
CA PHE A 409 18.53 7.01 -57.89
C PHE A 409 19.84 6.40 -57.39
N SER A 410 20.64 5.93 -58.32
CA SER A 410 21.94 5.31 -58.06
C SER A 410 23.10 6.30 -58.13
N ALA A 411 24.29 5.90 -57.67
CA ALA A 411 25.53 6.65 -57.87
C ALA A 411 25.85 6.92 -59.34
N ASP A 412 25.45 6.01 -60.25
CA ASP A 412 25.60 6.20 -61.69
C ASP A 412 24.67 7.29 -62.23
N ASP A 413 23.44 7.36 -61.74
CA ASP A 413 22.50 8.43 -62.09
C ASP A 413 23.03 9.77 -61.62
N ALA A 414 23.63 9.85 -60.45
CA ALA A 414 24.27 11.07 -59.95
C ALA A 414 25.43 11.49 -60.84
N ARG A 415 26.36 10.61 -61.16
CA ARG A 415 27.52 10.89 -62.02
C ARG A 415 27.15 11.34 -63.43
N ARG A 416 26.06 10.78 -64.01
CA ARG A 416 25.55 11.14 -65.33
C ARG A 416 24.67 12.36 -65.34
N GLN A 417 24.43 12.96 -64.16
CA GLN A 417 23.48 14.04 -63.96
C GLN A 417 22.10 13.69 -64.55
N ALA A 418 21.62 12.47 -64.23
CA ALA A 418 20.36 11.95 -64.73
C ALA A 418 19.19 12.84 -64.27
N GLN A 419 18.23 13.02 -65.18
CA GLN A 419 17.02 13.82 -64.94
C GLN A 419 15.94 12.96 -64.27
N VAL A 420 16.22 12.51 -63.05
CA VAL A 420 15.33 11.65 -62.26
C VAL A 420 14.99 12.34 -60.95
N VAL A 421 13.80 12.06 -60.44
CA VAL A 421 13.29 12.67 -59.22
C VAL A 421 12.51 11.65 -58.39
N VAL A 422 12.71 11.71 -57.07
CA VAL A 422 11.87 11.04 -56.06
C VAL A 422 10.98 12.11 -55.45
N ILE A 423 9.69 11.86 -55.31
CA ILE A 423 8.72 12.80 -54.76
C ILE A 423 8.17 12.28 -53.42
N ASP A 424 7.77 13.20 -52.56
CA ASP A 424 7.11 12.79 -51.30
C ASP A 424 5.62 12.47 -51.52
N HIS A 425 5.01 11.84 -50.51
CA HIS A 425 3.59 11.47 -50.53
C HIS A 425 2.68 12.69 -50.74
N ASN A 426 3.01 13.85 -50.14
CA ASN A 426 2.21 15.06 -50.24
C ASN A 426 2.30 15.68 -51.64
N THR A 427 3.50 15.72 -52.22
CA THR A 427 3.74 16.17 -53.58
C THR A 427 3.01 15.28 -54.61
N ARG A 428 3.06 13.94 -54.41
CA ARG A 428 2.26 13.01 -55.22
C ARG A 428 0.78 13.37 -55.16
N LYS A 429 0.23 13.51 -53.94
CA LYS A 429 -1.21 13.81 -53.74
C LYS A 429 -1.61 15.14 -54.37
N ARG A 430 -0.71 16.13 -54.32
CA ARG A 430 -0.96 17.47 -54.84
C ARG A 430 -0.88 17.55 -56.38
N LEU A 431 0.13 16.91 -57.00
CA LEU A 431 0.37 16.96 -58.43
C LEU A 431 -0.46 15.94 -59.21
N PHE A 432 -0.58 14.70 -58.71
CA PHE A 432 -1.14 13.59 -59.48
C PHE A 432 -2.52 13.15 -58.98
N GLY A 433 -2.91 13.52 -57.75
CA GLY A 433 -4.13 13.03 -57.12
C GLY A 433 -4.14 11.51 -56.91
N PRO A 434 -5.33 10.91 -56.61
CA PRO A 434 -5.40 9.48 -56.32
C PRO A 434 -5.41 8.58 -57.57
N ALA A 435 -5.76 9.11 -58.72
CA ALA A 435 -6.05 8.32 -59.92
C ALA A 435 -4.85 8.11 -60.86
N ILE A 436 -3.78 8.89 -60.74
CA ILE A 436 -2.64 8.85 -61.68
C ILE A 436 -1.46 8.18 -60.96
N ASP A 437 -0.85 7.18 -61.63
CA ASP A 437 0.43 6.63 -61.17
C ASP A 437 1.54 7.63 -61.54
N PRO A 438 2.29 8.15 -60.55
CA PRO A 438 3.36 9.10 -60.77
C PRO A 438 4.62 8.48 -61.37
N LEU A 439 4.82 7.16 -61.25
CA LEU A 439 6.04 6.50 -61.73
C LEU A 439 6.14 6.58 -63.26
N GLY A 440 7.32 6.97 -63.72
CA GLY A 440 7.58 7.17 -65.16
C GLY A 440 7.01 8.46 -65.75
N GLN A 441 6.24 9.25 -64.98
CA GLN A 441 5.76 10.57 -65.46
C GLN A 441 6.88 11.59 -65.41
N VAL A 442 6.81 12.54 -66.37
CA VAL A 442 7.77 13.65 -66.42
C VAL A 442 7.16 14.89 -65.79
N ILE A 443 7.88 15.48 -64.85
CA ILE A 443 7.57 16.77 -64.24
C ILE A 443 8.67 17.78 -64.54
N LEU A 444 8.31 19.04 -64.63
CA LEU A 444 9.28 20.15 -64.82
C LEU A 444 9.69 20.65 -63.41
N VAL A 445 10.96 20.52 -63.10
CA VAL A 445 11.57 21.05 -61.87
C VAL A 445 12.30 22.33 -62.21
N GLY A 446 11.69 23.48 -61.95
CA GLY A 446 12.12 24.74 -62.59
C GLY A 446 11.99 24.64 -64.09
N ASN A 447 13.12 24.60 -64.77
CA ASN A 447 13.18 24.46 -66.28
C ASN A 447 13.67 23.06 -66.72
N LEU A 448 13.93 22.13 -65.74
CA LEU A 448 14.50 20.83 -66.07
C LEU A 448 13.41 19.74 -66.08
N PRO A 449 13.20 19.03 -67.23
CA PRO A 449 12.31 17.89 -67.25
C PRO A 449 12.93 16.70 -66.43
N CYS A 450 12.23 16.19 -65.40
CA CYS A 450 12.67 15.08 -64.59
C CYS A 450 11.65 13.97 -64.61
N THR A 451 12.10 12.74 -64.75
CA THR A 451 11.25 11.53 -64.65
C THR A 451 11.07 11.12 -63.20
N VAL A 452 9.84 10.93 -62.76
CA VAL A 452 9.54 10.41 -61.40
C VAL A 452 9.89 8.92 -61.36
N ILE A 453 10.85 8.55 -60.49
CA ILE A 453 11.31 7.16 -60.35
C ILE A 453 10.88 6.54 -59.01
N GLY A 454 10.50 7.34 -58.03
CA GLY A 454 10.10 6.88 -56.73
C GLY A 454 9.17 7.83 -55.99
N VAL A 455 8.43 7.27 -55.06
CA VAL A 455 7.53 8.00 -54.15
C VAL A 455 7.82 7.55 -52.71
N THR A 456 8.05 8.49 -51.81
CA THR A 456 8.28 8.15 -50.40
C THR A 456 6.98 7.78 -49.66
N ALA A 457 7.09 7.02 -48.62
CA ALA A 457 5.98 6.74 -47.73
C ALA A 457 5.49 8.02 -47.00
N GLU A 458 4.26 8.01 -46.54
CA GLU A 458 3.68 9.12 -45.74
C GLU A 458 4.49 9.32 -44.46
N ASN A 459 5.01 10.53 -44.28
CA ASN A 459 5.71 10.89 -43.04
C ASN A 459 4.75 11.60 -42.07
N LYS A 460 4.47 10.98 -40.93
CA LYS A 460 3.56 11.51 -39.90
C LYS A 460 4.30 12.18 -38.73
N ASN A 461 5.56 12.53 -38.90
CA ASN A 461 6.37 13.08 -37.82
C ASN A 461 6.02 14.52 -37.47
N LEU A 462 5.95 14.84 -36.14
CA LEU A 462 5.67 16.18 -35.64
C LEU A 462 6.72 17.24 -36.03
N PHE A 463 7.98 16.82 -36.12
CA PHE A 463 9.10 17.74 -36.38
C PHE A 463 9.27 18.08 -37.87
N VAL A 464 8.54 17.40 -38.73
CA VAL A 464 8.48 17.72 -40.17
C VAL A 464 7.14 18.39 -40.45
N ALA A 465 7.16 19.62 -40.97
CA ALA A 465 5.92 20.33 -41.29
C ALA A 465 5.04 19.45 -42.18
N SER A 466 3.89 19.01 -41.71
CA SER A 466 3.03 18.03 -42.37
C SER A 466 2.52 18.42 -43.74
N ASN A 467 2.65 19.69 -44.12
CA ASN A 467 2.19 20.23 -45.39
C ASN A 467 3.32 20.64 -46.33
N GLN A 468 4.60 20.44 -45.95
CA GLN A 468 5.71 20.78 -46.82
C GLN A 468 5.79 19.75 -47.95
N LEU A 469 5.92 20.26 -49.15
CA LEU A 469 6.07 19.45 -50.36
C LEU A 469 7.55 19.31 -50.66
N ASN A 470 8.06 18.07 -50.79
CA ASN A 470 9.48 17.79 -50.99
C ASN A 470 9.69 16.94 -52.24
N ILE A 471 10.81 17.23 -52.92
CA ILE A 471 11.34 16.39 -53.98
C ILE A 471 12.84 16.19 -53.78
N TRP A 472 13.33 15.06 -54.21
CA TRP A 472 14.76 14.72 -54.17
C TRP A 472 15.28 14.40 -55.54
N VAL A 473 16.38 15.03 -55.90
CA VAL A 473 17.11 14.80 -57.16
C VAL A 473 18.58 14.49 -56.84
N PRO A 474 19.31 13.82 -57.74
CA PRO A 474 20.74 13.64 -57.55
C PRO A 474 21.43 14.99 -57.35
N TYR A 475 22.32 15.07 -56.36
CA TYR A 475 23.01 16.30 -55.97
C TYR A 475 23.69 16.99 -57.17
N GLU A 476 24.38 16.22 -58.04
CA GLU A 476 25.07 16.75 -59.22
C GLU A 476 24.10 17.33 -60.24
N THR A 477 22.91 16.76 -60.37
CA THR A 477 21.83 17.28 -61.24
C THR A 477 21.27 18.57 -60.65
N ALA A 478 21.00 18.60 -59.35
CA ALA A 478 20.50 19.79 -58.65
C ALA A 478 21.51 20.94 -58.75
N ALA A 479 22.77 20.69 -58.37
CA ALA A 479 23.84 21.66 -58.38
C ALA A 479 24.13 22.22 -59.78
N GLY A 480 24.29 21.34 -60.77
CA GLY A 480 24.76 21.75 -62.08
C GLY A 480 23.65 22.25 -63.03
N ARG A 481 22.43 21.65 -62.96
CA ARG A 481 21.38 21.91 -63.95
C ARG A 481 20.20 22.75 -63.45
N VAL A 482 19.94 22.72 -62.11
CA VAL A 482 18.79 23.46 -61.60
C VAL A 482 19.21 24.73 -60.87
N LEU A 483 20.20 24.66 -59.98
CA LEU A 483 20.57 25.76 -59.09
C LEU A 483 21.78 26.56 -59.54
N GLY A 484 22.71 25.95 -60.29
CA GLY A 484 23.94 26.62 -60.74
C GLY A 484 24.94 26.91 -59.58
N GLN A 485 24.78 26.26 -58.41
CA GLN A 485 25.64 26.48 -57.22
C GLN A 485 26.63 25.35 -57.03
N ARG A 486 27.80 25.68 -56.42
CA ARG A 486 28.87 24.71 -56.16
C ARG A 486 29.10 24.43 -54.69
N HIS A 487 28.49 25.22 -53.81
CA HIS A 487 28.56 25.03 -52.35
C HIS A 487 27.38 24.21 -51.87
N LEU A 488 27.54 23.59 -50.69
CA LEU A 488 26.51 22.82 -50.01
C LEU A 488 25.84 23.67 -48.96
N ASP A 489 24.55 23.43 -48.72
CA ASP A 489 23.83 24.02 -47.58
C ASP A 489 24.13 23.25 -46.28
N SER A 490 24.30 21.92 -46.42
CA SER A 490 24.66 21.07 -45.29
C SER A 490 25.31 19.75 -45.73
N ILE A 491 25.91 19.05 -44.77
CA ILE A 491 26.37 17.67 -44.93
C ILE A 491 25.73 16.85 -43.80
N SER A 492 25.00 15.80 -44.18
CA SER A 492 24.42 14.85 -43.20
C SER A 492 25.32 13.63 -43.09
N VAL A 493 25.78 13.35 -41.89
CA VAL A 493 26.70 12.25 -41.58
C VAL A 493 25.99 11.23 -40.72
N ARG A 494 25.91 9.99 -41.17
CA ARG A 494 25.46 8.85 -40.37
C ARG A 494 26.64 8.18 -39.70
N ILE A 495 26.51 7.93 -38.40
CA ILE A 495 27.51 7.26 -37.58
C ILE A 495 27.22 5.77 -37.57
N LYS A 496 28.25 4.93 -37.59
CA LYS A 496 28.11 3.47 -37.39
C LYS A 496 27.52 3.15 -36.03
N ASP A 497 26.68 2.14 -35.99
CA ASP A 497 26.03 1.72 -34.75
C ASP A 497 27.07 1.30 -33.68
N GLY A 498 26.80 1.70 -32.43
CA GLY A 498 27.68 1.39 -31.29
C GLY A 498 28.84 2.38 -31.04
N VAL A 499 29.00 3.41 -31.90
CA VAL A 499 30.02 4.46 -31.67
C VAL A 499 29.37 5.65 -30.96
N PRO A 500 29.97 6.18 -29.86
CA PRO A 500 29.43 7.35 -29.17
C PRO A 500 29.41 8.60 -30.07
N SER A 501 28.22 9.12 -30.35
CA SER A 501 28.01 10.24 -31.30
C SER A 501 28.80 11.50 -30.93
N LYS A 502 28.95 11.80 -29.64
CA LYS A 502 29.72 12.96 -29.17
C LYS A 502 31.20 12.89 -29.55
N ARG A 503 31.82 11.70 -29.48
CA ARG A 503 33.23 11.50 -29.90
C ARG A 503 33.37 11.69 -31.41
N VAL A 504 32.42 11.16 -32.15
CA VAL A 504 32.41 11.33 -33.62
C VAL A 504 32.24 12.81 -34.01
N GLU A 505 31.37 13.53 -33.30
CA GLU A 505 31.16 14.96 -33.50
C GLU A 505 32.45 15.78 -33.29
N GLU A 506 33.22 15.43 -32.23
CA GLU A 506 34.51 16.07 -31.96
C GLU A 506 35.52 15.80 -33.10
N GLU A 507 35.57 14.56 -33.61
CA GLU A 507 36.46 14.19 -34.71
C GLU A 507 36.03 14.82 -36.03
N VAL A 508 34.72 14.80 -36.34
CA VAL A 508 34.15 15.49 -37.51
C VAL A 508 34.50 16.98 -37.48
N THR A 509 34.30 17.61 -36.32
CA THR A 509 34.66 19.02 -36.12
C THR A 509 36.16 19.27 -36.36
N ARG A 510 37.04 18.35 -35.88
CA ARG A 510 38.46 18.45 -36.11
C ARG A 510 38.86 18.37 -37.60
N VAL A 511 38.28 17.39 -38.30
CA VAL A 511 38.55 17.20 -39.73
C VAL A 511 38.06 18.42 -40.53
N MET A 512 36.86 18.90 -40.24
CA MET A 512 36.31 20.09 -40.91
C MET A 512 37.15 21.35 -40.61
N LEU A 513 37.58 21.54 -39.36
CA LEU A 513 38.46 22.65 -38.97
C LEU A 513 39.82 22.61 -39.69
N GLN A 514 40.42 21.42 -39.86
CA GLN A 514 41.67 21.24 -40.61
C GLN A 514 41.50 21.62 -42.10
N ARG A 515 40.34 21.33 -42.68
CA ARG A 515 40.05 21.61 -44.12
C ARG A 515 39.72 23.07 -44.39
N HIS A 516 38.94 23.69 -43.49
CA HIS A 516 38.46 25.06 -43.63
C HIS A 516 39.42 26.10 -43.04
N GLY A 517 40.30 25.71 -42.09
CA GLY A 517 41.19 26.62 -41.38
C GLY A 517 40.52 27.52 -40.35
N THR A 518 39.23 27.68 -40.44
CA THR A 518 38.39 28.47 -39.53
C THR A 518 37.11 27.71 -39.17
N LYS A 519 36.49 28.03 -38.04
CA LYS A 519 35.21 27.42 -37.64
C LYS A 519 34.05 28.25 -38.26
N ASP A 520 33.75 28.01 -39.51
CA ASP A 520 32.70 28.63 -40.30
C ASP A 520 31.48 27.70 -40.49
N PHE A 521 31.40 26.65 -39.70
CA PHE A 521 30.33 25.67 -39.66
C PHE A 521 29.92 25.34 -38.22
N PHE A 522 28.72 24.82 -38.05
CA PHE A 522 28.27 24.25 -36.79
C PHE A 522 27.70 22.85 -37.01
N THR A 523 27.77 22.04 -35.96
CA THR A 523 27.25 20.66 -35.95
C THR A 523 25.95 20.59 -35.15
N ASN A 524 24.97 19.87 -35.67
CA ASN A 524 23.72 19.54 -35.02
C ASN A 524 23.65 18.02 -34.84
N ASN A 525 23.78 17.56 -33.59
CA ASN A 525 23.80 16.15 -33.25
C ASN A 525 22.45 15.75 -32.70
N LEU A 526 21.71 14.91 -33.43
CA LEU A 526 20.38 14.45 -33.05
C LEU A 526 20.41 13.67 -31.72
N ASP A 527 21.49 12.91 -31.46
CA ASP A 527 21.64 12.18 -30.22
C ASP A 527 21.77 13.11 -29.01
N SER A 528 22.41 14.26 -29.16
CA SER A 528 22.52 15.24 -28.07
C SER A 528 21.15 15.87 -27.72
N ILE A 529 20.33 16.08 -28.72
CA ILE A 529 18.94 16.50 -28.54
C ILE A 529 18.16 15.42 -27.79
N MET A 530 18.28 14.16 -28.24
CA MET A 530 17.63 13.02 -27.58
C MET A 530 18.07 12.88 -26.12
N GLN A 531 19.36 13.00 -25.82
CA GLN A 531 19.87 12.97 -24.44
C GLN A 531 19.32 14.14 -23.61
N THR A 532 19.21 15.33 -24.19
CA THR A 532 18.64 16.50 -23.50
C THR A 532 17.16 16.29 -23.20
N VAL A 533 16.38 15.77 -24.13
CA VAL A 533 14.98 15.41 -23.93
C VAL A 533 14.84 14.34 -22.84
N GLN A 534 15.69 13.30 -22.87
CA GLN A 534 15.69 12.26 -21.83
C GLN A 534 16.03 12.82 -20.44
N LYS A 535 17.04 13.70 -20.33
CA LYS A 535 17.42 14.35 -19.06
C LYS A 535 16.28 15.24 -18.54
N THR A 536 15.69 16.04 -19.41
CA THR A 536 14.56 16.91 -19.04
C THR A 536 13.35 16.08 -18.59
N SER A 537 13.00 15.04 -19.35
CA SER A 537 11.93 14.11 -19.00
C SER A 537 12.18 13.44 -17.65
N ARG A 538 13.42 13.00 -17.38
CA ARG A 538 13.80 12.42 -16.09
C ARG A 538 13.67 13.41 -14.94
N SER A 539 14.07 14.67 -15.15
CA SER A 539 13.94 15.72 -14.13
C SER A 539 12.47 16.04 -13.83
N LEU A 540 11.63 16.12 -14.86
CA LEU A 540 10.18 16.31 -14.72
C LEU A 540 9.54 15.13 -14.00
N THR A 541 9.88 13.90 -14.36
CA THR A 541 9.38 12.69 -13.68
C THR A 541 9.76 12.68 -12.20
N LEU A 542 10.98 13.11 -11.87
CA LEU A 542 11.44 13.20 -10.48
C LEU A 542 10.65 14.24 -9.70
N LEU A 543 10.42 15.42 -10.27
CA LEU A 543 9.62 16.49 -9.66
C LEU A 543 8.17 16.04 -9.42
N LEU A 544 7.55 15.42 -10.42
CA LEU A 544 6.20 14.89 -10.31
C LEU A 544 6.11 13.75 -9.28
N SER A 545 7.13 12.88 -9.21
CA SER A 545 7.22 11.82 -8.20
C SER A 545 7.31 12.39 -6.78
N LEU A 546 8.02 13.51 -6.59
CA LEU A 546 8.08 14.18 -5.28
C LEU A 546 6.70 14.71 -4.85
N ILE A 547 5.96 15.33 -5.77
CA ILE A 547 4.59 15.79 -5.50
C ILE A 547 3.69 14.61 -5.14
N ALA A 548 3.83 13.51 -5.87
CA ALA A 548 3.08 12.29 -5.62
C ALA A 548 3.39 11.68 -4.24
N VAL A 549 4.66 11.66 -3.82
CA VAL A 549 5.07 11.21 -2.47
C VAL A 549 4.45 12.11 -1.39
N ILE A 550 4.45 13.43 -1.58
CA ILE A 550 3.83 14.36 -0.62
C ILE A 550 2.32 14.06 -0.50
N SER A 551 1.62 13.90 -1.62
CA SER A 551 0.19 13.56 -1.63
C SER A 551 -0.08 12.24 -0.90
N LEU A 552 0.79 11.26 -1.08
CA LEU A 552 0.71 9.94 -0.46
C LEU A 552 0.95 10.00 1.06
N VAL A 553 1.89 10.84 1.52
CA VAL A 553 2.14 11.10 2.95
C VAL A 553 0.92 11.77 3.59
N VAL A 554 0.32 12.76 2.92
CA VAL A 554 -0.91 13.42 3.39
C VAL A 554 -2.06 12.41 3.52
N GLY A 555 -2.22 11.53 2.52
CA GLY A 555 -3.18 10.41 2.58
C GLY A 555 -2.91 9.48 3.77
N GLY A 556 -1.64 9.14 4.02
CA GLY A 556 -1.20 8.32 5.16
C GLY A 556 -1.50 8.96 6.52
N ILE A 557 -1.26 10.27 6.66
CA ILE A 557 -1.64 11.03 7.88
C ILE A 557 -3.16 10.98 8.08
N GLY A 558 -3.94 11.06 7.00
CA GLY A 558 -5.39 10.88 7.04
C GLY A 558 -5.80 9.53 7.61
N VAL A 559 -5.14 8.44 7.16
CA VAL A 559 -5.34 7.09 7.72
C VAL A 559 -5.00 7.06 9.20
N MET A 560 -3.84 7.59 9.59
CA MET A 560 -3.42 7.61 11.00
C MET A 560 -4.43 8.32 11.89
N ASN A 561 -4.91 9.51 11.48
CA ASN A 561 -5.88 10.27 12.26
C ASN A 561 -7.21 9.53 12.43
N ILE A 562 -7.72 8.93 11.36
CA ILE A 562 -8.97 8.19 11.41
C ILE A 562 -8.83 6.90 12.22
N MET A 563 -7.68 6.23 12.14
CA MET A 563 -7.39 5.06 12.98
C MET A 563 -7.28 5.43 14.46
N LEU A 564 -6.70 6.59 14.81
CA LEU A 564 -6.69 7.10 16.20
C LEU A 564 -8.11 7.32 16.72
N VAL A 565 -8.96 7.96 15.92
CA VAL A 565 -10.39 8.11 16.28
C VAL A 565 -11.07 6.75 16.42
N SER A 566 -10.78 5.79 15.54
CA SER A 566 -11.34 4.42 15.63
C SER A 566 -10.92 3.73 16.93
N VAL A 567 -9.67 3.90 17.37
CA VAL A 567 -9.19 3.36 18.66
C VAL A 567 -9.94 3.98 19.84
N THR A 568 -10.15 5.31 19.84
CA THR A 568 -10.87 5.99 20.94
C THR A 568 -12.34 5.58 21.02
N GLU A 569 -13.02 5.43 19.88
CA GLU A 569 -14.42 4.94 19.87
C GLU A 569 -14.55 3.48 20.29
N ARG A 570 -13.53 2.66 20.04
CA ARG A 570 -13.52 1.23 20.35
C ARG A 570 -12.75 0.89 21.62
N THR A 571 -12.44 1.88 22.48
CA THR A 571 -11.66 1.70 23.70
C THR A 571 -12.25 0.61 24.58
N ARG A 572 -13.57 0.61 24.80
CA ARG A 572 -14.28 -0.41 25.59
C ARG A 572 -14.17 -1.81 24.98
N GLU A 573 -14.28 -1.92 23.66
CA GLU A 573 -14.12 -3.19 22.93
C GLU A 573 -12.71 -3.77 23.12
N ILE A 574 -11.68 -2.91 23.06
CA ILE A 574 -10.29 -3.29 23.31
C ILE A 574 -10.12 -3.75 24.76
N GLY A 575 -10.70 -3.02 25.73
CA GLY A 575 -10.68 -3.39 27.15
C GLY A 575 -11.28 -4.76 27.40
N ILE A 576 -12.43 -5.09 26.78
CA ILE A 576 -13.05 -6.41 26.88
C ILE A 576 -12.10 -7.51 26.37
N ARG A 577 -11.46 -7.31 25.22
CA ARG A 577 -10.52 -8.29 24.67
C ARG A 577 -9.31 -8.50 25.58
N MET A 578 -8.75 -7.42 26.13
CA MET A 578 -7.63 -7.51 27.07
C MET A 578 -8.03 -8.18 28.36
N ALA A 579 -9.24 -7.92 28.88
CA ALA A 579 -9.76 -8.57 30.10
C ALA A 579 -9.93 -10.08 29.92
N VAL A 580 -10.33 -10.57 28.76
CA VAL A 580 -10.44 -12.01 28.48
C VAL A 580 -9.12 -12.65 28.02
N GLY A 581 -7.99 -11.93 28.11
CA GLY A 581 -6.65 -12.46 27.94
C GLY A 581 -6.01 -12.26 26.58
N ALA A 582 -6.43 -11.24 25.81
CA ALA A 582 -5.70 -10.80 24.62
C ALA A 582 -4.35 -10.17 25.02
N ARG A 583 -3.29 -10.53 24.32
CA ARG A 583 -1.96 -9.91 24.49
C ARG A 583 -1.90 -8.57 23.78
N GLN A 584 -0.98 -7.70 24.20
CA GLN A 584 -0.72 -6.45 23.52
C GLN A 584 -0.35 -6.66 22.02
N ALA A 585 0.39 -7.73 21.74
CA ALA A 585 0.76 -8.11 20.37
C ALA A 585 -0.47 -8.44 19.50
N ASP A 586 -1.49 -9.10 20.05
CA ASP A 586 -2.71 -9.50 19.34
C ASP A 586 -3.54 -8.27 18.93
N ILE A 587 -3.71 -7.33 19.85
CA ILE A 587 -4.40 -6.06 19.61
C ILE A 587 -3.64 -5.23 18.56
N ARG A 588 -2.33 -5.10 18.71
CA ARG A 588 -1.48 -4.38 17.75
C ARG A 588 -1.56 -4.99 16.35
N GLN A 589 -1.49 -6.32 16.25
CA GLN A 589 -1.60 -7.02 14.96
C GLN A 589 -2.96 -6.81 14.32
N GLN A 590 -4.04 -6.85 15.08
CA GLN A 590 -5.39 -6.64 14.56
C GLN A 590 -5.55 -5.25 13.93
N PHE A 591 -5.19 -4.19 14.65
CA PHE A 591 -5.31 -2.81 14.13
C PHE A 591 -4.36 -2.54 12.97
N LEU A 592 -3.16 -3.15 12.98
CA LEU A 592 -2.21 -3.04 11.86
C LEU A 592 -2.76 -3.69 10.59
N VAL A 593 -3.33 -4.90 10.71
CA VAL A 593 -3.99 -5.58 9.58
C VAL A 593 -5.16 -4.76 9.05
N GLU A 594 -5.96 -4.14 9.94
CA GLU A 594 -7.07 -3.26 9.54
C GLU A 594 -6.56 -2.05 8.72
N ALA A 595 -5.51 -1.38 9.16
CA ALA A 595 -4.89 -0.26 8.45
C ALA A 595 -4.32 -0.67 7.08
N VAL A 596 -3.60 -1.79 7.03
CA VAL A 596 -3.03 -2.33 5.78
C VAL A 596 -4.13 -2.72 4.80
N MET A 597 -5.22 -3.34 5.25
CA MET A 597 -6.35 -3.68 4.40
C MET A 597 -7.01 -2.44 3.78
N VAL A 598 -7.27 -1.39 4.59
CA VAL A 598 -7.81 -0.12 4.08
C VAL A 598 -6.91 0.44 2.98
N CYS A 599 -5.59 0.43 3.20
CA CYS A 599 -4.62 0.93 2.23
C CYS A 599 -4.56 0.08 0.97
N LEU A 600 -4.61 -1.25 1.09
CA LEU A 600 -4.62 -2.16 -0.06
C LEU A 600 -5.88 -2.00 -0.92
N PHE A 601 -7.06 -1.94 -0.29
CA PHE A 601 -8.30 -1.70 -1.03
C PHE A 601 -8.31 -0.32 -1.68
N GLY A 602 -7.88 0.72 -0.95
CA GLY A 602 -7.71 2.07 -1.51
C GLY A 602 -6.74 2.07 -2.69
N GLY A 603 -5.63 1.36 -2.57
CA GLY A 603 -4.64 1.18 -3.63
C GLY A 603 -5.21 0.50 -4.88
N LEU A 604 -5.94 -0.60 -4.71
CA LEU A 604 -6.60 -1.31 -5.81
C LEU A 604 -7.63 -0.43 -6.54
N VAL A 605 -8.46 0.28 -5.78
CA VAL A 605 -9.43 1.23 -6.35
C VAL A 605 -8.70 2.37 -7.06
N GLY A 606 -7.62 2.91 -6.47
CA GLY A 606 -6.80 3.97 -7.08
C GLY A 606 -6.15 3.54 -8.39
N ILE A 607 -5.61 2.31 -8.46
CA ILE A 607 -5.08 1.73 -9.70
C ILE A 607 -6.21 1.58 -10.73
N GLY A 608 -7.37 1.05 -10.34
CA GLY A 608 -8.53 0.93 -11.24
C GLY A 608 -8.98 2.28 -11.81
N LEU A 609 -9.04 3.32 -10.97
CA LEU A 609 -9.37 4.68 -11.40
C LEU A 609 -8.32 5.28 -12.32
N SER A 610 -7.02 4.96 -12.14
CA SER A 610 -5.97 5.45 -13.05
C SER A 610 -6.13 4.89 -14.47
N TYR A 611 -6.55 3.64 -14.62
CA TYR A 611 -6.93 3.09 -15.93
C TYR A 611 -8.16 3.78 -16.52
N GLY A 612 -9.15 4.11 -15.67
CA GLY A 612 -10.31 4.91 -16.09
C GLY A 612 -9.91 6.31 -16.59
N VAL A 613 -8.98 6.97 -15.88
CA VAL A 613 -8.40 8.26 -16.33
C VAL A 613 -7.66 8.09 -17.64
N GLY A 614 -6.89 7.01 -17.82
CA GLY A 614 -6.22 6.69 -19.08
C GLY A 614 -7.18 6.55 -20.25
N TYR A 615 -8.25 5.80 -20.06
CA TYR A 615 -9.31 5.67 -21.06
C TYR A 615 -9.96 7.02 -21.44
N LEU A 616 -10.26 7.85 -20.44
CA LEU A 616 -10.77 9.19 -20.67
C LEU A 616 -9.75 10.06 -21.42
N PHE A 617 -8.47 9.97 -21.07
CA PHE A 617 -7.40 10.71 -21.73
C PHE A 617 -7.32 10.38 -23.22
N GLU A 618 -7.40 9.12 -23.62
CA GLU A 618 -7.39 8.66 -25.02
C GLU A 618 -8.57 9.20 -25.84
N LEU A 619 -9.73 9.46 -25.21
CA LEU A 619 -10.87 10.07 -25.89
C LEU A 619 -10.61 11.52 -26.29
N PHE A 620 -9.82 12.26 -25.50
CA PHE A 620 -9.51 13.67 -25.72
C PHE A 620 -8.19 13.89 -26.46
N VAL A 621 -7.19 13.05 -26.22
CA VAL A 621 -5.84 13.18 -26.77
C VAL A 621 -5.56 12.00 -27.71
N LYS A 622 -5.76 12.22 -29.01
CA LYS A 622 -5.56 11.18 -30.04
C LYS A 622 -4.10 11.03 -30.52
N GLN A 623 -3.20 11.89 -30.04
CA GLN A 623 -1.83 11.96 -30.55
C GLN A 623 -0.92 10.90 -29.93
N TRP A 624 -1.14 10.54 -28.68
CA TRP A 624 -0.36 9.55 -27.95
C TRP A 624 -1.16 8.93 -26.79
N GLU A 625 -0.78 7.73 -26.39
CA GLU A 625 -1.46 6.91 -25.39
C GLU A 625 -0.72 6.95 -24.05
N MET A 626 -1.45 6.80 -22.95
CA MET A 626 -0.85 6.60 -21.63
C MET A 626 -0.28 5.18 -21.52
N VAL A 627 0.99 5.05 -21.15
CA VAL A 627 1.66 3.75 -21.04
C VAL A 627 1.73 3.32 -19.58
N PHE A 628 0.90 2.35 -19.21
CA PHE A 628 0.90 1.75 -17.88
C PHE A 628 1.96 0.66 -17.78
N SER A 629 3.06 0.93 -17.06
CA SER A 629 4.08 -0.08 -16.85
C SER A 629 3.72 -0.97 -15.64
N LEU A 630 3.99 -2.27 -15.76
CA LEU A 630 3.81 -3.22 -14.65
C LEU A 630 4.62 -2.79 -13.42
N ALA A 631 5.81 -2.23 -13.63
CA ALA A 631 6.66 -1.73 -12.56
C ALA A 631 5.98 -0.59 -11.76
N SER A 632 5.32 0.35 -12.44
CA SER A 632 4.58 1.45 -11.78
C SER A 632 3.40 0.93 -10.96
N VAL A 633 2.66 -0.07 -11.45
CA VAL A 633 1.55 -0.70 -10.73
C VAL A 633 2.05 -1.45 -9.49
N LEU A 634 3.11 -2.24 -9.62
CA LEU A 634 3.71 -2.97 -8.48
C LEU A 634 4.28 -2.00 -7.44
N MET A 635 4.93 -0.93 -7.87
CA MET A 635 5.45 0.11 -6.97
C MET A 635 4.32 0.81 -6.23
N ALA A 636 3.23 1.16 -6.90
CA ALA A 636 2.05 1.77 -6.28
C ALA A 636 1.43 0.85 -5.22
N PHE A 637 1.32 -0.45 -5.50
CA PHE A 637 0.84 -1.45 -4.55
C PHE A 637 1.76 -1.60 -3.34
N ALA A 638 3.07 -1.65 -3.57
CA ALA A 638 4.07 -1.70 -2.49
C ALA A 638 4.05 -0.44 -1.62
N CYS A 639 3.95 0.75 -2.23
CA CYS A 639 3.81 2.01 -1.51
C CYS A 639 2.53 2.05 -0.68
N SER A 640 1.38 1.61 -1.22
CA SER A 640 0.11 1.52 -0.49
C SER A 640 0.24 0.64 0.75
N THR A 641 0.87 -0.53 0.62
CA THR A 641 1.13 -1.44 1.74
C THR A 641 2.04 -0.80 2.78
N LEU A 642 3.13 -0.18 2.34
CA LEU A 642 4.09 0.49 3.23
C LEU A 642 3.42 1.61 4.05
N ILE A 643 2.56 2.40 3.42
CA ILE A 643 1.79 3.44 4.10
C ILE A 643 0.88 2.85 5.16
N GLY A 644 0.15 1.78 4.83
CA GLY A 644 -0.69 1.06 5.79
C GLY A 644 0.09 0.61 7.02
N VAL A 645 1.30 0.09 6.83
CA VAL A 645 2.19 -0.34 7.92
C VAL A 645 2.71 0.86 8.72
N VAL A 646 3.27 1.87 8.06
CA VAL A 646 3.93 3.01 8.72
C VAL A 646 2.92 3.85 9.51
N PHE A 647 1.84 4.27 8.85
CA PHE A 647 0.83 5.14 9.48
C PHE A 647 -0.18 4.39 10.35
N GLY A 648 -0.36 3.08 10.15
CA GLY A 648 -1.15 2.21 11.00
C GLY A 648 -0.44 1.81 12.28
N PHE A 649 0.90 1.85 12.33
CA PHE A 649 1.68 1.37 13.49
C PHE A 649 1.44 2.19 14.76
N VAL A 650 1.41 3.51 14.68
CA VAL A 650 1.21 4.39 15.85
C VAL A 650 -0.17 4.17 16.50
N PRO A 651 -1.30 4.21 15.75
CA PRO A 651 -2.61 3.89 16.31
C PRO A 651 -2.69 2.48 16.91
N ALA A 652 -2.14 1.48 16.20
CA ALA A 652 -2.13 0.10 16.67
C ALA A 652 -1.34 -0.08 17.98
N ARG A 653 -0.21 0.63 18.11
CA ARG A 653 0.58 0.65 19.36
C ARG A 653 -0.18 1.31 20.51
N ASN A 654 -0.86 2.42 20.24
CA ASN A 654 -1.66 3.12 21.23
C ASN A 654 -2.83 2.26 21.71
N ALA A 655 -3.53 1.58 20.80
CA ALA A 655 -4.58 0.61 21.14
C ALA A 655 -4.07 -0.53 22.04
N ALA A 656 -2.88 -1.07 21.75
CA ALA A 656 -2.28 -2.16 22.51
C ALA A 656 -1.81 -1.77 23.91
N ARG A 657 -1.62 -0.49 24.18
CA ARG A 657 -1.14 0.04 25.47
C ARG A 657 -2.25 0.60 26.37
N LEU A 658 -3.50 0.44 25.97
CA LEU A 658 -4.62 0.86 26.79
C LEU A 658 -4.65 0.03 28.09
N ASP A 659 -4.93 0.70 29.20
CA ASP A 659 -5.20 0.03 30.45
C ASP A 659 -6.59 -0.65 30.37
N PRO A 660 -6.70 -1.98 30.64
CA PRO A 660 -7.96 -2.69 30.54
C PRO A 660 -9.06 -2.10 31.42
N ILE A 661 -8.72 -1.63 32.61
CA ILE A 661 -9.67 -1.09 33.60
C ILE A 661 -10.18 0.27 33.14
N GLU A 662 -9.27 1.16 32.74
CA GLU A 662 -9.63 2.46 32.20
C GLU A 662 -10.49 2.32 30.94
N ALA A 663 -10.15 1.33 30.10
CA ALA A 663 -10.90 1.03 28.89
C ALA A 663 -12.31 0.48 29.17
N LEU A 664 -12.51 -0.32 30.22
CA LEU A 664 -13.81 -0.87 30.61
C LEU A 664 -14.69 0.14 31.35
N SER A 665 -14.11 1.13 32.05
CA SER A 665 -14.81 2.15 32.83
C SER A 665 -15.34 3.33 31.99
N ARG A 666 -14.85 3.51 30.77
CA ARG A 666 -15.36 4.55 29.86
C ARG A 666 -16.76 4.16 29.36
N ASP A 667 -17.75 5.06 29.60
CA ASP A 667 -19.12 4.94 29.12
C ASP A 667 -19.25 5.10 27.59
#